data_6c2768c7fb57a5babafa51d69c52c555
#
_entry.id   6c2768c7fb57a5babafa51d69c52c555
#
_cell.length_a   1.000
_cell.length_b   1.000
_cell.length_c   1.000
_cell.angle_alpha   90.00
_cell.angle_beta   90.00
_cell.angle_gamma   90.00
#
_symmetry.space_group_name_H-M   'P 1'
#
loop_
_entity.id
_entity.type
_entity.pdbx_description
1 polymer ?
#
loop_
_entity_poly.entity_id
_entity_poly.type
_entity_poly.pdbx_seq_one_letter_code
_entity_poly.pdbx_strand_id
1 'polypeptide(L)'
;MAELSPMMQQYLEIKNQHKDEILFYRIGDFYEMFFDDAVTASRELDLTLTGKQCGLAERAPMCGVPFHSYEGYVARLIAKGYKVAICEQVEDPAKAKGLVKRDIIRVVTPGTVIESSMLQDDRNNYIASLYLKGKKAGLCFADVSTGTAHITELTADKIAPAVITELCRYHPSEVLLNPGLLDCREVTAYIKKNMSCSVELVEDERYAPGLVASALEEQFGRDWPQTTGIAAEGLVRFAMAALLEYLHDTQIKGVERLKTVITYNEAQFMRLSPVTRANLELTETLRGREKRGTLLWVLDKTSTAMGKRMLRSWIEQPLISSQLINHRLNAVEALVRQTMVRGDLTEELHYIADMERLMTRTVYGSATPKEIYTLAQTCDRLPGLRKQAEGCNCPELAELAACIDPLEDIKARIYAAVDPDAPSTLKDGGVIAKGYHAEVDELRSIRDNTKGVLAQLEARLRQETGIPKLKIGYNHVFGYFIEVSNSYKNLVPETYIRKQTLTSGERYITQELKELESKILGAHERLISLERRLFDELLESIGAQLDRIQRTANAIAQLDVLAALAQVAAENNYCRPVVDDSDVLTITEGRHPVVEQVLKGSMFVPNDTTLNCTTDRCLIITGPNMAGKSTYMRQNALIALMAQIGSFVPAASCHVGVVDAIFTRIGASDDLAAGQSTFMVEMTEVAEILKNATAKSLVVLDEIGRGTSTFDGMSIARAVVENIADPAKGLGCKTLFATHYHELTELEGTVEGVKNYNIAVKKRGEDITFLRRIVRGPADDSYGIEVAKLAGLPGSVTRRAHEVLRTLEASAPKNKVEQMDFDALQEYNSPAVPSEMMEKLEAVDVETLTPIEALNFLYELKKTLKGSLNG
;
A
#
# COMPACT_ATOMS: atom_id res chain seq x y z
N MET A 1 -24.36 -4.88 -51.58
CA MET A 1 -23.35 -4.51 -50.57
C MET A 1 -23.39 -5.60 -49.53
N ALA A 2 -22.28 -6.15 -49.11
CA ALA A 2 -22.26 -7.14 -48.02
C ALA A 2 -22.64 -6.39 -46.73
N GLU A 3 -23.76 -6.74 -46.12
CA GLU A 3 -24.22 -6.14 -44.86
C GLU A 3 -23.61 -6.89 -43.69
N LEU A 4 -23.14 -6.18 -42.69
CA LEU A 4 -22.67 -6.74 -41.43
C LEU A 4 -23.78 -7.55 -40.76
N SER A 5 -23.46 -8.64 -40.14
CA SER A 5 -24.42 -9.41 -39.34
C SER A 5 -25.01 -8.54 -38.23
N PRO A 6 -26.29 -8.75 -37.83
CA PRO A 6 -26.94 -7.93 -36.79
C PRO A 6 -26.13 -7.87 -35.46
N MET A 7 -25.49 -8.95 -35.07
CA MET A 7 -24.63 -8.99 -33.91
C MET A 7 -23.42 -8.06 -34.07
N MET A 8 -22.81 -8.04 -35.26
CA MET A 8 -21.62 -7.21 -35.49
C MET A 8 -21.98 -5.72 -35.62
N GLN A 9 -23.21 -5.42 -36.10
CA GLN A 9 -23.74 -4.05 -36.06
C GLN A 9 -23.89 -3.56 -34.62
N GLN A 10 -24.51 -4.38 -33.74
CA GLN A 10 -24.63 -4.06 -32.32
C GLN A 10 -23.24 -3.87 -31.65
N TYR A 11 -22.25 -4.73 -31.97
CA TYR A 11 -20.90 -4.59 -31.48
C TYR A 11 -20.28 -3.24 -31.88
N LEU A 12 -20.38 -2.86 -33.14
CA LEU A 12 -19.78 -1.62 -33.63
C LEU A 12 -20.50 -0.39 -33.10
N GLU A 13 -21.83 -0.44 -32.89
CA GLU A 13 -22.59 0.64 -32.25
C GLU A 13 -22.07 0.93 -30.85
N ILE A 14 -21.88 -0.12 -30.05
CA ILE A 14 -21.30 -0.02 -28.69
C ILE A 14 -19.84 0.44 -28.76
N LYS A 15 -19.02 -0.16 -29.63
CA LYS A 15 -17.60 0.19 -29.78
C LYS A 15 -17.40 1.64 -30.20
N ASN A 16 -18.26 2.19 -31.03
CA ASN A 16 -18.19 3.60 -31.46
C ASN A 16 -18.39 4.61 -30.31
N GLN A 17 -19.09 4.19 -29.26
CA GLN A 17 -19.25 4.98 -28.03
C GLN A 17 -18.05 4.78 -27.06
N HIS A 18 -17.33 3.68 -27.20
CA HIS A 18 -16.21 3.25 -26.34
C HIS A 18 -14.94 2.98 -27.16
N LYS A 19 -14.46 4.01 -27.89
CA LYS A 19 -13.36 3.87 -28.85
C LYS A 19 -12.01 3.55 -28.19
N ASP A 20 -11.78 4.13 -27.02
CA ASP A 20 -10.50 4.08 -26.32
C ASP A 20 -10.39 2.86 -25.38
N GLU A 21 -11.50 2.16 -25.11
CA GLU A 21 -11.57 1.00 -24.23
C GLU A 21 -11.53 -0.30 -25.05
N ILE A 22 -10.85 -1.33 -24.59
CA ILE A 22 -10.92 -2.68 -25.14
C ILE A 22 -12.28 -3.28 -24.77
N LEU A 23 -13.13 -3.59 -25.77
CA LEU A 23 -14.48 -4.06 -25.55
C LEU A 23 -14.55 -5.58 -25.33
N PHE A 24 -14.84 -5.99 -24.10
CA PHE A 24 -15.14 -7.38 -23.73
C PHE A 24 -16.62 -7.65 -23.96
N TYR A 25 -16.96 -8.21 -25.12
CA TYR A 25 -18.34 -8.38 -25.59
C TYR A 25 -18.85 -9.79 -25.31
N ARG A 26 -19.88 -9.94 -24.47
CA ARG A 26 -20.40 -11.24 -24.02
C ARG A 26 -21.10 -11.99 -25.14
N ILE A 27 -20.61 -13.21 -25.44
CA ILE A 27 -21.24 -14.15 -26.38
C ILE A 27 -21.20 -15.55 -25.75
N GLY A 28 -22.35 -16.03 -25.32
CA GLY A 28 -22.45 -17.33 -24.61
C GLY A 28 -21.55 -17.35 -23.37
N ASP A 29 -20.63 -18.28 -23.29
CA ASP A 29 -19.71 -18.46 -22.15
C ASP A 29 -18.37 -17.73 -22.31
N PHE A 30 -18.25 -16.83 -23.31
CA PHE A 30 -17.04 -16.08 -23.57
C PHE A 30 -17.28 -14.59 -23.61
N TYR A 31 -16.26 -13.81 -23.26
CA TYR A 31 -16.08 -12.45 -23.71
C TYR A 31 -15.21 -12.48 -24.97
N GLU A 32 -15.79 -12.07 -26.08
CA GLU A 32 -15.12 -12.01 -27.38
C GLU A 32 -14.75 -10.57 -27.72
N MET A 33 -13.58 -10.37 -28.25
CA MET A 33 -13.05 -9.10 -28.75
C MET A 33 -12.90 -9.18 -30.27
N PHE A 34 -13.15 -8.11 -30.98
CA PHE A 34 -13.11 -8.07 -32.44
C PHE A 34 -12.25 -6.93 -32.96
N PHE A 35 -11.83 -7.03 -34.22
CA PHE A 35 -11.03 -6.03 -34.97
C PHE A 35 -9.75 -5.64 -34.22
N ASP A 36 -9.49 -4.34 -34.05
CA ASP A 36 -8.26 -3.82 -33.42
C ASP A 36 -8.16 -4.23 -31.94
N ASP A 37 -9.29 -4.34 -31.23
CA ASP A 37 -9.34 -4.83 -29.85
C ASP A 37 -8.83 -6.28 -29.77
N ALA A 38 -9.23 -7.13 -30.73
CA ALA A 38 -8.77 -8.51 -30.78
C ALA A 38 -7.26 -8.61 -31.07
N VAL A 39 -6.73 -7.79 -31.95
CA VAL A 39 -5.30 -7.76 -32.28
C VAL A 39 -4.51 -7.30 -31.05
N THR A 40 -4.96 -6.23 -30.40
CA THR A 40 -4.33 -5.71 -29.17
C THR A 40 -4.40 -6.71 -28.03
N ALA A 41 -5.58 -7.22 -27.72
CA ALA A 41 -5.76 -8.18 -26.63
C ALA A 41 -5.01 -9.50 -26.87
N SER A 42 -4.99 -10.01 -28.11
CA SER A 42 -4.23 -11.20 -28.49
C SER A 42 -2.73 -11.02 -28.17
N ARG A 43 -2.15 -9.88 -28.55
CA ARG A 43 -0.73 -9.57 -28.30
C ARG A 43 -0.43 -9.39 -26.81
N GLU A 44 -1.28 -8.62 -26.09
CA GLU A 44 -1.02 -8.24 -24.69
C GLU A 44 -1.30 -9.38 -23.69
N LEU A 45 -2.19 -10.31 -24.07
CA LEU A 45 -2.63 -11.42 -23.21
C LEU A 45 -2.12 -12.78 -23.65
N ASP A 46 -1.36 -12.87 -24.76
CA ASP A 46 -0.90 -14.11 -25.39
C ASP A 46 -2.07 -15.04 -25.77
N LEU A 47 -3.14 -14.46 -26.34
CA LEU A 47 -4.31 -15.21 -26.81
C LEU A 47 -4.18 -15.57 -28.28
N THR A 48 -4.76 -16.70 -28.66
CA THR A 48 -4.82 -17.11 -30.07
C THR A 48 -5.74 -16.16 -30.85
N LEU A 49 -5.22 -15.47 -31.86
CA LEU A 49 -5.99 -14.67 -32.77
C LEU A 49 -6.64 -15.58 -33.82
N THR A 50 -7.97 -15.54 -33.90
CA THR A 50 -8.79 -16.30 -34.86
C THR A 50 -9.62 -15.35 -35.73
N GLY A 51 -10.56 -15.85 -36.51
CA GLY A 51 -11.43 -15.02 -37.33
C GLY A 51 -12.89 -15.49 -37.25
N LYS A 52 -13.81 -14.55 -37.08
CA LYS A 52 -15.27 -14.78 -37.06
C LYS A 52 -15.93 -14.24 -38.32
N GLN A 53 -16.87 -15.02 -38.91
CA GLN A 53 -17.67 -14.54 -40.03
C GLN A 53 -18.55 -13.38 -39.59
N CYS A 54 -18.44 -12.23 -40.23
CA CYS A 54 -19.10 -10.98 -39.85
C CYS A 54 -20.11 -10.43 -40.87
N GLY A 55 -20.29 -11.13 -42.02
CA GLY A 55 -21.12 -10.66 -43.15
C GLY A 55 -20.29 -9.98 -44.24
N LEU A 56 -19.02 -9.70 -44.00
CA LEU A 56 -18.09 -9.18 -45.02
C LEU A 56 -17.36 -10.33 -45.73
N ALA A 57 -16.67 -10.01 -46.82
CA ALA A 57 -15.85 -10.98 -47.58
C ALA A 57 -14.68 -11.56 -46.72
N GLU A 58 -14.08 -10.74 -45.87
CA GLU A 58 -13.04 -11.12 -44.92
C GLU A 58 -13.65 -11.43 -43.53
N ARG A 59 -13.01 -12.37 -42.82
CA ARG A 59 -13.37 -12.64 -41.42
C ARG A 59 -12.85 -11.53 -40.53
N ALA A 60 -13.67 -11.08 -39.59
CA ALA A 60 -13.21 -10.14 -38.54
C ALA A 60 -12.20 -10.85 -37.63
N PRO A 61 -11.00 -10.26 -37.37
CA PRO A 61 -10.09 -10.74 -36.33
C PRO A 61 -10.84 -10.87 -35.01
N MET A 62 -10.63 -11.98 -34.31
CA MET A 62 -11.31 -12.28 -33.05
C MET A 62 -10.38 -13.02 -32.10
N CYS A 63 -10.43 -12.68 -30.84
CA CYS A 63 -9.94 -13.50 -29.73
C CYS A 63 -10.99 -13.47 -28.60
N GLY A 64 -10.86 -14.34 -27.61
CA GLY A 64 -11.83 -14.40 -26.53
C GLY A 64 -11.30 -15.08 -25.28
N VAL A 65 -11.92 -14.77 -24.14
CA VAL A 65 -11.61 -15.33 -22.84
C VAL A 65 -12.89 -15.90 -22.20
N PRO A 66 -12.80 -16.98 -21.41
CA PRO A 66 -13.95 -17.50 -20.69
C PRO A 66 -14.49 -16.46 -19.69
N PHE A 67 -15.82 -16.26 -19.68
CA PHE A 67 -16.42 -15.22 -18.84
C PHE A 67 -16.22 -15.45 -17.32
N HIS A 68 -16.07 -16.70 -16.89
CA HIS A 68 -15.88 -17.04 -15.47
C HIS A 68 -14.45 -16.77 -14.97
N SER A 69 -13.50 -16.48 -15.86
CA SER A 69 -12.09 -16.21 -15.52
C SER A 69 -11.55 -14.91 -16.13
N TYR A 70 -12.45 -14.03 -16.59
CA TYR A 70 -12.06 -12.79 -17.30
C TYR A 70 -11.26 -11.81 -16.42
N GLU A 71 -11.48 -11.82 -15.11
CA GLU A 71 -10.84 -10.88 -14.17
C GLU A 71 -9.30 -10.90 -14.26
N GLY A 72 -8.70 -12.10 -14.35
CA GLY A 72 -7.24 -12.20 -14.48
C GLY A 72 -6.70 -11.63 -15.79
N TYR A 73 -7.48 -11.67 -16.87
CA TYR A 73 -7.13 -11.07 -18.16
C TYR A 73 -7.31 -9.55 -18.12
N VAL A 74 -8.41 -9.08 -17.53
CA VAL A 74 -8.64 -7.64 -17.29
C VAL A 74 -7.52 -7.05 -16.43
N ALA A 75 -7.14 -7.71 -15.34
CA ALA A 75 -6.03 -7.28 -14.49
C ALA A 75 -4.72 -7.06 -15.27
N ARG A 76 -4.39 -7.96 -16.19
CA ARG A 76 -3.19 -7.85 -17.04
C ARG A 76 -3.25 -6.65 -18.01
N LEU A 77 -4.42 -6.35 -18.56
CA LEU A 77 -4.62 -5.18 -19.41
C LEU A 77 -4.56 -3.87 -18.61
N ILE A 78 -5.24 -3.82 -17.47
CA ILE A 78 -5.23 -2.66 -16.57
C ILE A 78 -3.81 -2.36 -16.08
N ALA A 79 -3.04 -3.38 -15.69
CA ALA A 79 -1.64 -3.22 -15.29
C ALA A 79 -0.74 -2.63 -16.40
N LYS A 80 -1.15 -2.77 -17.67
CA LYS A 80 -0.47 -2.18 -18.84
C LYS A 80 -1.06 -0.81 -19.25
N GLY A 81 -2.02 -0.27 -18.47
CA GLY A 81 -2.63 1.04 -18.69
C GLY A 81 -3.81 1.05 -19.67
N TYR A 82 -4.31 -0.11 -20.11
CA TYR A 82 -5.50 -0.17 -20.95
C TYR A 82 -6.78 -0.02 -20.11
N LYS A 83 -7.83 0.57 -20.71
CA LYS A 83 -9.19 0.58 -20.17
C LYS A 83 -9.98 -0.57 -20.81
N VAL A 84 -10.87 -1.19 -20.04
CA VAL A 84 -11.65 -2.35 -20.51
C VAL A 84 -13.13 -2.10 -20.25
N ALA A 85 -13.93 -2.08 -21.32
CA ALA A 85 -15.39 -1.96 -21.26
C ALA A 85 -16.01 -3.37 -21.19
N ILE A 86 -16.76 -3.66 -20.13
CA ILE A 86 -17.44 -4.94 -19.93
C ILE A 86 -18.88 -4.84 -20.45
N CYS A 87 -19.16 -5.57 -21.53
CA CYS A 87 -20.46 -5.59 -22.18
C CYS A 87 -21.18 -6.91 -21.88
N GLU A 88 -22.29 -6.86 -21.16
CA GLU A 88 -23.10 -8.02 -20.75
C GLU A 88 -24.44 -8.10 -21.45
N GLN A 89 -25.04 -9.27 -21.44
CA GLN A 89 -26.40 -9.50 -21.87
C GLN A 89 -27.36 -8.99 -20.79
N VAL A 90 -28.10 -7.91 -21.11
CA VAL A 90 -29.06 -7.27 -20.20
C VAL A 90 -30.48 -7.82 -20.33
N GLU A 91 -30.69 -8.75 -21.25
CA GLU A 91 -31.96 -9.43 -21.51
C GLU A 91 -31.78 -10.95 -21.39
N ASP A 92 -32.78 -11.63 -20.82
CA ASP A 92 -32.80 -13.09 -20.72
C ASP A 92 -32.82 -13.73 -22.12
N PRO A 93 -31.79 -14.51 -22.51
CA PRO A 93 -31.71 -15.14 -23.82
C PRO A 93 -32.93 -16.03 -24.13
N ALA A 94 -33.56 -16.62 -23.12
CA ALA A 94 -34.74 -17.48 -23.29
C ALA A 94 -36.02 -16.68 -23.62
N LYS A 95 -36.06 -15.40 -23.33
CA LYS A 95 -37.20 -14.49 -23.56
C LYS A 95 -37.02 -13.55 -24.75
N ALA A 96 -35.79 -13.45 -25.26
CA ALA A 96 -35.45 -12.54 -26.35
C ALA A 96 -36.13 -12.96 -27.67
N LYS A 97 -36.87 -12.05 -28.30
CA LYS A 97 -37.41 -12.22 -29.63
C LYS A 97 -36.42 -11.66 -30.68
N GLY A 98 -35.34 -12.38 -30.90
CA GLY A 98 -34.30 -11.98 -31.85
C GLY A 98 -32.89 -11.91 -31.21
N LEU A 99 -32.13 -10.86 -31.55
CA LEU A 99 -30.80 -10.62 -30.98
C LEU A 99 -30.93 -10.14 -29.52
N VAL A 100 -30.31 -10.85 -28.61
CA VAL A 100 -30.26 -10.47 -27.17
C VAL A 100 -29.66 -9.09 -27.03
N LYS A 101 -30.33 -8.20 -26.30
CA LYS A 101 -29.81 -6.86 -25.98
C LYS A 101 -28.58 -6.96 -25.09
N ARG A 102 -27.55 -6.20 -25.44
CA ARG A 102 -26.30 -6.07 -24.68
C ARG A 102 -26.04 -4.61 -24.38
N ASP A 103 -25.42 -4.37 -23.26
CA ASP A 103 -25.07 -3.01 -22.83
C ASP A 103 -23.79 -3.05 -21.99
N ILE A 104 -23.12 -1.91 -21.91
CA ILE A 104 -21.98 -1.76 -21.01
C ILE A 104 -22.50 -1.72 -19.60
N ILE A 105 -21.99 -2.63 -18.76
CA ILE A 105 -22.31 -2.64 -17.34
C ILE A 105 -21.25 -1.91 -16.50
N ARG A 106 -20.05 -1.76 -17.06
CA ARG A 106 -18.92 -1.11 -16.39
C ARG A 106 -17.74 -0.91 -17.34
N VAL A 107 -17.01 0.19 -17.14
CA VAL A 107 -15.66 0.40 -17.71
C VAL A 107 -14.63 0.27 -16.58
N VAL A 108 -13.74 -0.70 -16.67
CA VAL A 108 -12.65 -0.91 -15.70
C VAL A 108 -11.47 -0.08 -16.15
N THR A 109 -10.99 0.80 -15.26
CA THR A 109 -9.80 1.63 -15.48
C THR A 109 -8.80 1.42 -14.32
N PRO A 110 -7.53 1.83 -14.44
CA PRO A 110 -6.55 1.64 -13.37
C PRO A 110 -6.98 2.19 -12.00
N GLY A 111 -7.69 3.34 -11.98
CA GLY A 111 -8.16 3.98 -10.74
C GLY A 111 -9.50 3.47 -10.21
N THR A 112 -10.26 2.71 -11.01
CA THR A 112 -11.62 2.28 -10.67
C THR A 112 -11.75 0.79 -10.35
N VAL A 113 -10.64 0.09 -10.17
CA VAL A 113 -10.60 -1.33 -9.78
C VAL A 113 -11.17 -1.52 -8.37
N ILE A 114 -12.07 -2.51 -8.22
CA ILE A 114 -12.67 -2.91 -6.92
C ILE A 114 -12.45 -4.39 -6.58
N GLU A 115 -12.08 -5.21 -7.55
CA GLU A 115 -11.83 -6.63 -7.37
C GLU A 115 -10.55 -6.86 -6.56
N SER A 116 -10.66 -7.66 -5.49
CA SER A 116 -9.52 -7.96 -4.61
C SER A 116 -8.38 -8.67 -5.33
N SER A 117 -8.68 -9.46 -6.38
CA SER A 117 -7.68 -10.14 -7.21
C SER A 117 -6.79 -9.19 -8.01
N MET A 118 -7.22 -7.93 -8.21
CA MET A 118 -6.51 -6.90 -8.96
C MET A 118 -5.86 -5.85 -8.07
N LEU A 119 -6.18 -5.82 -6.78
CA LEU A 119 -5.71 -4.85 -5.80
C LEU A 119 -4.60 -5.44 -4.93
N GLN A 120 -3.66 -4.59 -4.50
CA GLN A 120 -2.68 -4.94 -3.48
C GLN A 120 -3.27 -4.70 -2.09
N ASP A 121 -3.06 -5.63 -1.14
CA ASP A 121 -3.64 -5.54 0.21
C ASP A 121 -3.06 -4.38 1.02
N ASP A 122 -1.78 -4.05 0.78
CA ASP A 122 -1.02 -3.07 1.55
C ASP A 122 -1.01 -1.66 0.93
N ARG A 123 -1.79 -1.43 -0.15
CA ARG A 123 -1.89 -0.13 -0.83
C ARG A 123 -3.32 0.25 -1.14
N ASN A 124 -3.59 1.54 -1.03
CA ASN A 124 -4.80 2.14 -1.60
C ASN A 124 -4.64 2.27 -3.12
N ASN A 125 -5.77 2.25 -3.84
CA ASN A 125 -5.80 2.46 -5.29
C ASN A 125 -6.46 3.80 -5.61
N TYR A 126 -5.66 4.87 -5.55
CA TYR A 126 -6.19 6.22 -5.73
C TYR A 126 -6.41 6.57 -7.20
N ILE A 127 -7.55 7.21 -7.45
CA ILE A 127 -7.78 8.07 -8.62
C ILE A 127 -7.69 9.53 -8.15
N ALA A 128 -6.92 10.35 -8.86
CA ALA A 128 -6.79 11.77 -8.56
C ALA A 128 -7.59 12.61 -9.55
N SER A 129 -8.28 13.63 -9.05
CA SER A 129 -8.87 14.68 -9.88
C SER A 129 -8.26 16.03 -9.49
N LEU A 130 -7.67 16.71 -10.44
CA LEU A 130 -6.92 17.94 -10.26
C LEU A 130 -7.55 19.09 -11.05
N TYR A 131 -7.90 20.17 -10.37
CA TYR A 131 -8.40 21.39 -10.99
C TYR A 131 -7.50 22.57 -10.66
N LEU A 132 -6.79 23.07 -11.66
CA LEU A 132 -5.86 24.22 -11.54
C LEU A 132 -6.46 25.48 -12.14
N LYS A 133 -6.42 26.58 -11.40
CA LYS A 133 -6.77 27.93 -11.86
C LYS A 133 -5.81 28.97 -11.30
N GLY A 134 -4.86 29.42 -12.13
CA GLY A 134 -3.84 30.39 -11.73
C GLY A 134 -2.91 29.86 -10.63
N LYS A 135 -2.91 30.50 -9.45
CA LYS A 135 -2.09 30.13 -8.29
C LYS A 135 -2.79 29.22 -7.29
N LYS A 136 -3.97 28.70 -7.64
CA LYS A 136 -4.77 27.84 -6.77
C LYS A 136 -5.07 26.52 -7.47
N ALA A 137 -5.11 25.44 -6.70
CA ALA A 137 -5.51 24.12 -7.16
C ALA A 137 -6.46 23.46 -6.19
N GLY A 138 -7.54 22.88 -6.68
CA GLY A 138 -8.39 21.94 -5.95
C GLY A 138 -7.97 20.53 -6.29
N LEU A 139 -7.69 19.71 -5.28
CA LEU A 139 -7.25 18.33 -5.43
C LEU A 139 -8.22 17.39 -4.74
N CYS A 140 -8.52 16.29 -5.39
CA CYS A 140 -9.30 15.18 -4.85
C CYS A 140 -8.59 13.86 -5.14
N PHE A 141 -8.34 13.06 -4.13
CA PHE A 141 -7.77 11.72 -4.21
C PHE A 141 -8.77 10.73 -3.64
N ALA A 142 -9.37 9.90 -4.48
CA ALA A 142 -10.37 8.93 -4.04
C ALA A 142 -9.90 7.50 -4.25
N ASP A 143 -10.14 6.65 -3.28
CA ASP A 143 -10.02 5.20 -3.42
C ASP A 143 -11.42 4.59 -3.51
N VAL A 144 -11.80 4.21 -4.74
CA VAL A 144 -13.11 3.62 -5.03
C VAL A 144 -13.28 2.29 -4.30
N SER A 145 -12.18 1.56 -4.07
CA SER A 145 -12.21 0.26 -3.39
C SER A 145 -12.52 0.35 -1.89
N THR A 146 -12.27 1.49 -1.25
CA THR A 146 -12.57 1.75 0.17
C THR A 146 -13.71 2.74 0.37
N GLY A 147 -14.11 3.48 -0.70
CA GLY A 147 -15.18 4.48 -0.66
C GLY A 147 -14.79 5.77 0.06
N THR A 148 -13.50 6.13 0.09
CA THR A 148 -12.97 7.32 0.76
C THR A 148 -12.38 8.31 -0.25
N ALA A 149 -12.61 9.62 -0.03
CA ALA A 149 -11.99 10.69 -0.77
C ALA A 149 -11.24 11.64 0.15
N HIS A 150 -10.01 11.97 -0.19
CA HIS A 150 -9.18 12.97 0.48
C HIS A 150 -9.15 14.23 -0.38
N ILE A 151 -9.48 15.37 0.21
CA ILE A 151 -9.59 16.62 -0.53
C ILE A 151 -8.77 17.73 0.11
N THR A 152 -8.16 18.58 -0.73
CA THR A 152 -7.43 19.75 -0.27
C THR A 152 -7.45 20.87 -1.30
N GLU A 153 -7.34 22.11 -0.86
CA GLU A 153 -7.14 23.28 -1.73
C GLU A 153 -5.75 23.87 -1.46
N LEU A 154 -4.95 23.97 -2.50
CA LEU A 154 -3.63 24.53 -2.46
C LEU A 154 -3.63 25.96 -2.98
N THR A 155 -2.87 26.84 -2.31
CA THR A 155 -2.61 28.20 -2.77
C THR A 155 -1.14 28.50 -2.58
N ALA A 156 -0.43 28.70 -3.68
CA ALA A 156 1.00 29.00 -3.64
C ALA A 156 1.43 29.87 -4.83
N ASP A 157 2.46 30.70 -4.63
CA ASP A 157 3.05 31.47 -5.73
C ASP A 157 3.63 30.58 -6.83
N LYS A 158 4.16 29.42 -6.44
CA LYS A 158 4.57 28.33 -7.32
C LYS A 158 3.76 27.11 -6.97
N ILE A 159 2.68 26.90 -7.71
CA ILE A 159 1.71 25.83 -7.41
C ILE A 159 2.22 24.42 -7.78
N ALA A 160 3.10 24.32 -8.80
CA ALA A 160 3.55 23.02 -9.30
C ALA A 160 4.25 22.13 -8.25
N PRO A 161 5.22 22.63 -7.45
CA PRO A 161 5.84 21.80 -6.40
C PRO A 161 4.87 21.29 -5.36
N ALA A 162 3.86 22.08 -4.98
CA ALA A 162 2.84 21.68 -4.02
C ALA A 162 1.96 20.55 -4.60
N VAL A 163 1.49 20.68 -5.84
CA VAL A 163 0.73 19.64 -6.54
C VAL A 163 1.56 18.37 -6.69
N ILE A 164 2.83 18.46 -7.07
CA ILE A 164 3.73 17.30 -7.20
C ILE A 164 3.91 16.60 -5.85
N THR A 165 4.03 17.33 -4.75
CA THR A 165 4.13 16.76 -3.41
C THR A 165 2.90 15.92 -3.06
N GLU A 166 1.69 16.42 -3.37
CA GLU A 166 0.46 15.67 -3.12
C GLU A 166 0.33 14.44 -4.05
N LEU A 167 0.69 14.56 -5.32
CA LEU A 167 0.75 13.41 -6.23
C LEU A 167 1.70 12.31 -5.72
N CYS A 168 2.85 12.71 -5.15
CA CYS A 168 3.79 11.77 -4.54
C CYS A 168 3.28 11.16 -3.23
N ARG A 169 2.43 11.88 -2.51
CA ARG A 169 1.83 11.40 -1.26
C ARG A 169 0.84 10.27 -1.51
N TYR A 170 -0.01 10.43 -2.54
CA TYR A 170 -1.09 9.49 -2.82
C TYR A 170 -0.77 8.44 -3.89
N HIS A 171 0.24 8.67 -4.73
CA HIS A 171 0.62 7.76 -5.82
C HIS A 171 -0.57 7.24 -6.64
N PRO A 172 -1.41 8.12 -7.23
CA PRO A 172 -2.61 7.69 -7.93
C PRO A 172 -2.28 6.81 -9.14
N SER A 173 -3.11 5.79 -9.37
CA SER A 173 -3.08 4.91 -10.54
C SER A 173 -3.70 5.55 -11.77
N GLU A 174 -4.51 6.59 -11.56
CA GLU A 174 -5.19 7.34 -12.62
C GLU A 174 -5.34 8.81 -12.21
N VAL A 175 -5.19 9.73 -13.16
CA VAL A 175 -5.23 11.17 -12.92
C VAL A 175 -6.14 11.86 -13.93
N LEU A 176 -7.14 12.57 -13.42
CA LEU A 176 -8.03 13.43 -14.20
C LEU A 176 -7.49 14.87 -14.15
N LEU A 177 -7.31 15.49 -15.31
CA LEU A 177 -6.75 16.83 -15.43
C LEU A 177 -7.74 17.79 -16.09
N ASN A 178 -7.84 19.02 -15.58
CA ASN A 178 -8.50 20.08 -16.33
C ASN A 178 -7.53 20.69 -17.37
N PRO A 179 -8.03 21.33 -18.46
CA PRO A 179 -7.17 21.93 -19.51
C PRO A 179 -6.13 22.90 -18.97
N GLY A 180 -6.46 23.67 -17.93
CA GLY A 180 -5.53 24.62 -17.28
C GLY A 180 -4.27 23.96 -16.70
N LEU A 181 -4.31 22.66 -16.42
CA LEU A 181 -3.16 21.91 -15.92
C LEU A 181 -2.16 21.54 -17.02
N LEU A 182 -2.59 21.48 -18.28
CA LEU A 182 -1.71 21.24 -19.42
C LEU A 182 -0.68 22.37 -19.61
N ASP A 183 -1.02 23.58 -19.20
CA ASP A 183 -0.12 24.74 -19.24
C ASP A 183 0.95 24.67 -18.14
N CYS A 184 0.73 23.88 -17.09
CA CYS A 184 1.67 23.64 -16.01
C CYS A 184 2.65 22.52 -16.39
N ARG A 185 3.65 22.87 -17.22
CA ARG A 185 4.63 21.91 -17.78
C ARG A 185 5.37 21.09 -16.73
N GLU A 186 5.63 21.66 -15.54
CA GLU A 186 6.33 20.95 -14.47
C GLU A 186 5.51 19.76 -13.95
N VAL A 187 4.21 19.93 -13.72
CA VAL A 187 3.32 18.86 -13.25
C VAL A 187 3.13 17.79 -14.31
N THR A 188 2.84 18.19 -15.56
CA THR A 188 2.63 17.23 -16.64
C THR A 188 3.89 16.44 -16.98
N ALA A 189 5.07 17.09 -16.96
CA ALA A 189 6.36 16.40 -17.13
C ALA A 189 6.63 15.43 -15.98
N TYR A 190 6.31 15.81 -14.73
CA TYR A 190 6.46 14.94 -13.57
C TYR A 190 5.59 13.69 -13.69
N ILE A 191 4.30 13.86 -13.99
CA ILE A 191 3.37 12.74 -14.18
C ILE A 191 3.91 11.78 -15.26
N LYS A 192 4.27 12.32 -16.42
CA LYS A 192 4.76 11.52 -17.55
C LYS A 192 6.07 10.76 -17.26
N LYS A 193 6.98 11.37 -16.51
CA LYS A 193 8.34 10.81 -16.27
C LYS A 193 8.40 9.89 -15.06
N ASN A 194 7.70 10.25 -13.97
CA ASN A 194 7.90 9.65 -12.66
C ASN A 194 6.71 8.79 -12.19
N MET A 195 5.56 8.88 -12.87
CA MET A 195 4.36 8.13 -12.48
C MET A 195 3.96 7.13 -13.57
N SER A 196 3.61 5.92 -13.14
CA SER A 196 3.03 4.87 -14.00
C SER A 196 1.51 4.89 -13.82
N CYS A 197 0.87 5.99 -14.22
CA CYS A 197 -0.58 6.19 -14.09
C CYS A 197 -1.20 6.51 -15.45
N SER A 198 -2.50 6.20 -15.61
CA SER A 198 -3.27 6.69 -16.74
C SER A 198 -3.65 8.16 -16.52
N VAL A 199 -3.75 8.91 -17.61
CA VAL A 199 -4.09 10.33 -17.58
C VAL A 199 -5.29 10.56 -18.47
N GLU A 200 -6.31 11.22 -17.91
CA GLU A 200 -7.54 11.60 -18.61
C GLU A 200 -7.69 13.12 -18.60
N LEU A 201 -7.99 13.69 -19.74
CA LEU A 201 -8.31 15.12 -19.86
C LEU A 201 -9.82 15.31 -19.79
N VAL A 202 -10.27 16.03 -18.76
CA VAL A 202 -11.70 16.37 -18.58
C VAL A 202 -12.01 17.67 -19.33
N GLU A 203 -13.02 17.65 -20.18
CA GLU A 203 -13.43 18.79 -20.98
C GLU A 203 -13.98 19.96 -20.14
N ASP A 204 -13.74 21.21 -20.59
CA ASP A 204 -14.12 22.41 -19.84
C ASP A 204 -15.62 22.52 -19.57
N GLU A 205 -16.45 21.98 -20.45
CA GLU A 205 -17.91 21.96 -20.32
C GLU A 205 -18.37 21.26 -19.03
N ARG A 206 -17.64 20.23 -18.59
CA ARG A 206 -17.94 19.48 -17.35
C ARG A 206 -17.72 20.30 -16.09
N TYR A 207 -16.96 21.39 -16.18
CA TYR A 207 -16.73 22.31 -15.07
C TYR A 207 -17.74 23.46 -14.99
N ALA A 208 -18.82 23.43 -15.79
CA ALA A 208 -19.86 24.44 -15.71
C ALA A 208 -20.50 24.49 -14.31
N PRO A 209 -20.64 25.69 -13.67
CA PRO A 209 -21.07 25.80 -12.27
C PRO A 209 -22.38 25.09 -11.94
N GLY A 210 -23.31 25.03 -12.89
CA GLY A 210 -24.59 24.33 -12.72
C GLY A 210 -24.44 22.82 -12.68
N LEU A 211 -23.58 22.23 -13.52
CA LEU A 211 -23.28 20.78 -13.52
C LEU A 211 -22.52 20.38 -12.24
N VAL A 212 -21.53 21.18 -11.84
CA VAL A 212 -20.78 20.97 -10.61
C VAL A 212 -21.69 20.96 -9.38
N ALA A 213 -22.62 21.93 -9.27
CA ALA A 213 -23.58 21.97 -8.17
C ALA A 213 -24.51 20.75 -8.18
N SER A 214 -25.03 20.37 -9.36
CA SER A 214 -25.92 19.22 -9.52
C SER A 214 -25.25 17.91 -9.13
N ALA A 215 -24.02 17.67 -9.59
CA ALA A 215 -23.27 16.45 -9.25
C ALA A 215 -23.00 16.31 -7.73
N LEU A 216 -22.65 17.42 -7.06
CA LEU A 216 -22.43 17.43 -5.62
C LEU A 216 -23.74 17.27 -4.83
N GLU A 217 -24.85 17.90 -5.25
CA GLU A 217 -26.16 17.76 -4.63
C GLU A 217 -26.72 16.35 -4.79
N GLU A 218 -26.53 15.72 -5.93
CA GLU A 218 -26.97 14.35 -6.19
C GLU A 218 -26.23 13.35 -5.29
N GLN A 219 -24.91 13.52 -5.14
CA GLN A 219 -24.08 12.62 -4.35
C GLN A 219 -24.21 12.81 -2.84
N PHE A 220 -24.18 14.04 -2.35
CA PHE A 220 -24.05 14.37 -0.92
C PHE A 220 -25.30 15.08 -0.34
N GLY A 221 -26.28 15.36 -1.17
CA GLY A 221 -27.47 16.14 -0.78
C GLY A 221 -27.25 17.66 -0.82
N ARG A 222 -28.31 18.42 -0.57
CA ARG A 222 -28.26 19.89 -0.64
C ARG A 222 -27.35 20.55 0.39
N ASP A 223 -27.11 19.87 1.51
CA ASP A 223 -26.25 20.34 2.60
C ASP A 223 -24.79 19.88 2.44
N TRP A 224 -24.36 19.54 1.20
CA TRP A 224 -23.03 19.03 0.92
C TRP A 224 -21.87 19.90 1.44
N PRO A 225 -21.95 21.26 1.49
CA PRO A 225 -20.83 22.04 2.04
C PRO A 225 -20.58 21.76 3.54
N GLN A 226 -21.65 21.49 4.31
CA GLN A 226 -21.57 21.21 5.74
C GLN A 226 -21.18 19.75 5.99
N THR A 227 -21.71 18.82 5.20
CA THR A 227 -21.49 17.38 5.41
C THR A 227 -20.13 16.90 4.92
N THR A 228 -19.59 17.51 3.85
CA THR A 228 -18.30 17.12 3.26
C THR A 228 -17.12 18.03 3.63
N GLY A 229 -17.40 19.23 4.14
CA GLY A 229 -16.38 20.25 4.37
C GLY A 229 -15.84 20.92 3.08
N ILE A 230 -16.43 20.64 1.92
CA ILE A 230 -16.06 21.28 0.65
C ILE A 230 -16.60 22.73 0.69
N ALA A 231 -15.70 23.71 0.57
CA ALA A 231 -16.13 25.12 0.50
C ALA A 231 -16.97 25.41 -0.76
N ALA A 232 -18.11 26.06 -0.60
CA ALA A 232 -19.04 26.36 -1.70
C ALA A 232 -18.40 27.18 -2.83
N GLU A 233 -17.39 28.01 -2.54
CA GLU A 233 -16.64 28.81 -3.50
C GLU A 233 -15.23 28.27 -3.79
N GLY A 234 -14.82 27.18 -3.13
CA GLY A 234 -13.51 26.55 -3.27
C GLY A 234 -13.31 25.85 -4.61
N LEU A 235 -12.06 25.69 -5.05
CA LEU A 235 -11.72 24.99 -6.28
C LEU A 235 -11.88 23.47 -6.17
N VAL A 236 -11.84 22.92 -4.97
CA VAL A 236 -12.03 21.48 -4.70
C VAL A 236 -13.37 20.97 -5.25
N ARG A 237 -14.44 21.79 -5.23
CA ARG A 237 -15.75 21.41 -5.78
C ARG A 237 -15.67 20.98 -7.25
N PHE A 238 -14.82 21.63 -8.06
CA PHE A 238 -14.63 21.30 -9.46
C PHE A 238 -13.91 19.95 -9.62
N ALA A 239 -12.85 19.74 -8.83
CA ALA A 239 -12.13 18.48 -8.83
C ALA A 239 -13.02 17.31 -8.39
N MET A 240 -13.84 17.51 -7.34
CA MET A 240 -14.76 16.49 -6.84
C MET A 240 -15.87 16.19 -7.83
N ALA A 241 -16.50 17.21 -8.41
CA ALA A 241 -17.58 17.02 -9.40
C ALA A 241 -17.08 16.27 -10.64
N ALA A 242 -15.91 16.65 -11.19
CA ALA A 242 -15.31 15.96 -12.33
C ALA A 242 -15.01 14.48 -12.02
N LEU A 243 -14.57 14.19 -10.80
CA LEU A 243 -14.37 12.81 -10.36
C LEU A 243 -15.69 12.04 -10.30
N LEU A 244 -16.74 12.63 -9.72
CA LEU A 244 -18.06 11.99 -9.61
C LEU A 244 -18.64 11.69 -10.98
N GLU A 245 -18.61 12.65 -11.92
CA GLU A 245 -19.07 12.43 -13.30
C GLU A 245 -18.26 11.31 -13.99
N TYR A 246 -16.93 11.32 -13.86
CA TYR A 246 -16.09 10.26 -14.40
C TYR A 246 -16.43 8.88 -13.85
N LEU A 247 -16.70 8.81 -12.54
CA LEU A 247 -17.12 7.56 -11.89
C LEU A 247 -18.51 7.14 -12.34
N HIS A 248 -19.45 8.06 -12.57
CA HIS A 248 -20.76 7.75 -13.17
C HIS A 248 -20.63 7.20 -14.59
N ASP A 249 -19.79 7.80 -15.42
CA ASP A 249 -19.53 7.33 -16.79
C ASP A 249 -18.89 5.94 -16.82
N THR A 250 -18.03 5.62 -15.85
CA THR A 250 -17.25 4.37 -15.84
C THR A 250 -17.90 3.25 -15.03
N GLN A 251 -18.59 3.57 -13.93
CA GLN A 251 -19.05 2.56 -12.96
C GLN A 251 -20.55 2.27 -13.03
N ILE A 252 -21.37 3.09 -13.68
CA ILE A 252 -22.84 2.98 -13.86
C ILE A 252 -23.61 2.75 -12.54
N LYS A 253 -23.04 2.03 -11.56
CA LYS A 253 -23.57 1.77 -10.22
C LYS A 253 -22.47 1.91 -9.17
N GLY A 254 -22.84 2.32 -7.95
CA GLY A 254 -21.94 2.26 -6.80
C GLY A 254 -21.16 3.54 -6.51
N VAL A 255 -21.28 4.59 -7.31
CA VAL A 255 -20.71 5.94 -7.03
C VAL A 255 -21.27 6.50 -5.71
N GLU A 256 -22.52 6.14 -5.38
CA GLU A 256 -23.23 6.49 -4.13
C GLU A 256 -22.45 6.17 -2.85
N ARG A 257 -21.37 5.40 -2.97
CA ARG A 257 -20.51 4.93 -1.86
C ARG A 257 -19.40 5.89 -1.49
N LEU A 258 -19.02 6.78 -2.38
CA LEU A 258 -18.01 7.79 -2.07
C LEU A 258 -18.62 8.86 -1.16
N LYS A 259 -19.02 8.43 0.06
CA LYS A 259 -19.64 9.29 1.09
C LYS A 259 -18.64 9.88 2.06
N THR A 260 -17.55 9.16 2.33
CA THR A 260 -16.55 9.62 3.29
C THR A 260 -15.60 10.59 2.61
N VAL A 261 -15.77 11.87 2.89
CA VAL A 261 -14.89 12.93 2.40
C VAL A 261 -14.05 13.44 3.56
N ILE A 262 -12.73 13.36 3.43
CA ILE A 262 -11.76 13.80 4.43
C ILE A 262 -11.08 15.06 3.90
N THR A 263 -11.43 16.19 4.46
CA THR A 263 -10.76 17.45 4.18
C THR A 263 -9.50 17.55 5.02
N TYR A 264 -8.37 17.80 4.39
CA TYR A 264 -7.10 17.98 5.08
C TYR A 264 -6.39 19.26 4.61
N ASN A 265 -5.54 19.79 5.47
CA ASN A 265 -4.62 20.86 5.12
C ASN A 265 -3.21 20.25 5.00
N GLU A 266 -2.48 20.57 3.94
CA GLU A 266 -1.09 20.14 3.76
C GLU A 266 -0.21 20.49 4.98
N ALA A 267 -0.52 21.61 5.64
CA ALA A 267 0.16 22.08 6.83
C ALA A 267 -0.04 21.22 8.09
N GLN A 268 -0.89 20.20 8.06
CA GLN A 268 -1.05 19.23 9.17
C GLN A 268 0.01 18.13 9.16
N PHE A 269 0.73 17.98 8.04
CA PHE A 269 1.69 16.91 7.84
C PHE A 269 3.07 17.44 7.52
N MET A 270 4.08 16.68 7.95
CA MET A 270 5.47 16.93 7.60
C MET A 270 5.65 16.91 6.07
N ARG A 271 6.29 17.92 5.52
CA ARG A 271 6.60 17.97 4.09
C ARG A 271 7.76 17.04 3.76
N LEU A 272 7.52 16.12 2.83
CA LEU A 272 8.48 15.16 2.32
C LEU A 272 8.48 15.24 0.79
N SER A 273 9.56 15.77 0.21
CA SER A 273 9.68 15.80 -1.26
C SER A 273 9.82 14.38 -1.83
N PRO A 274 9.52 14.17 -3.14
CA PRO A 274 9.77 12.90 -3.81
C PRO A 274 11.18 12.36 -3.61
N VAL A 275 12.17 13.26 -3.69
CA VAL A 275 13.58 12.93 -3.51
C VAL A 275 13.85 12.46 -2.07
N THR A 276 13.28 13.15 -1.08
CA THR A 276 13.40 12.75 0.33
C THR A 276 12.80 11.39 0.60
N ARG A 277 11.58 11.11 0.08
CA ARG A 277 10.93 9.80 0.22
C ARG A 277 11.78 8.67 -0.35
N ALA A 278 12.34 8.88 -1.53
CA ALA A 278 13.21 7.92 -2.19
C ALA A 278 14.54 7.74 -1.44
N ASN A 279 15.22 8.84 -1.05
CA ASN A 279 16.51 8.78 -0.35
C ASN A 279 16.42 8.12 1.03
N LEU A 280 15.29 8.26 1.73
CA LEU A 280 15.04 7.60 3.01
C LEU A 280 14.48 6.18 2.86
N GLU A 281 14.17 5.74 1.64
CA GLU A 281 13.60 4.42 1.34
C GLU A 281 12.42 4.09 2.28
N LEU A 282 11.41 4.98 2.31
CA LEU A 282 10.31 4.89 3.27
C LEU A 282 9.43 3.68 3.02
N THR A 283 8.98 3.48 1.77
CA THR A 283 8.02 2.43 1.39
C THR A 283 8.53 1.51 0.29
N GLU A 284 9.52 1.96 -0.51
CA GLU A 284 10.17 1.21 -1.58
C GLU A 284 11.66 1.52 -1.61
N THR A 285 12.47 0.50 -1.96
CA THR A 285 13.92 0.68 -2.13
C THR A 285 14.24 1.44 -3.42
N LEU A 286 15.32 2.24 -3.41
CA LEU A 286 15.82 2.95 -4.61
C LEU A 286 16.16 1.98 -5.76
N ARG A 287 16.74 0.82 -5.44
CA ARG A 287 17.08 -0.22 -6.39
C ARG A 287 16.10 -1.38 -6.26
N GLY A 288 15.35 -1.67 -7.31
CA GLY A 288 14.42 -2.80 -7.37
C GLY A 288 12.98 -2.49 -6.94
N ARG A 289 12.70 -1.33 -6.32
CA ARG A 289 11.36 -0.94 -5.85
C ARG A 289 10.70 -2.01 -4.97
N GLU A 290 11.49 -2.63 -4.10
CA GLU A 290 11.03 -3.68 -3.19
C GLU A 290 10.65 -3.10 -1.84
N LYS A 291 9.70 -3.74 -1.14
CA LYS A 291 9.33 -3.41 0.23
C LYS A 291 10.44 -3.78 1.23
N ARG A 292 11.11 -4.93 1.00
CA ARG A 292 12.17 -5.39 1.90
C ARG A 292 13.37 -4.46 1.88
N GLY A 293 13.79 -4.00 3.06
CA GLY A 293 14.88 -3.03 3.21
C GLY A 293 14.40 -1.59 3.33
N THR A 294 13.09 -1.36 3.53
CA THR A 294 12.48 -0.04 3.73
C THR A 294 12.08 0.17 5.19
N LEU A 295 11.72 1.42 5.55
CA LEU A 295 11.15 1.69 6.87
C LEU A 295 9.83 0.95 7.08
N LEU A 296 8.96 0.94 6.05
CA LEU A 296 7.69 0.20 6.08
C LEU A 296 7.91 -1.29 6.36
N TRP A 297 8.94 -1.91 5.76
CA TRP A 297 9.24 -3.32 6.03
C TRP A 297 9.61 -3.59 7.48
N VAL A 298 10.29 -2.66 8.15
CA VAL A 298 10.65 -2.80 9.58
C VAL A 298 9.42 -2.67 10.48
N LEU A 299 8.54 -1.70 10.17
CA LEU A 299 7.41 -1.35 11.03
C LEU A 299 6.17 -2.21 10.79
N ASP A 300 6.06 -2.87 9.63
CA ASP A 300 4.85 -3.61 9.26
C ASP A 300 4.78 -4.98 9.95
N LYS A 301 4.13 -4.97 11.11
CA LYS A 301 3.68 -6.13 11.87
C LYS A 301 2.15 -6.16 11.97
N THR A 302 1.48 -5.42 11.10
CA THR A 302 0.02 -5.37 11.08
C THR A 302 -0.59 -6.70 10.65
N SER A 303 -1.72 -7.04 11.24
CA SER A 303 -2.44 -8.30 10.99
C SER A 303 -3.48 -8.15 9.87
N THR A 304 -4.09 -6.95 9.73
CA THR A 304 -5.18 -6.68 8.80
C THR A 304 -4.69 -5.94 7.55
N ALA A 305 -5.38 -6.12 6.42
CA ALA A 305 -5.12 -5.34 5.20
C ALA A 305 -5.39 -3.83 5.43
N MET A 306 -6.42 -3.51 6.19
CA MET A 306 -6.77 -2.13 6.58
C MET A 306 -5.63 -1.47 7.38
N GLY A 307 -5.07 -2.19 8.37
CA GLY A 307 -3.92 -1.73 9.13
C GLY A 307 -2.67 -1.52 8.28
N LYS A 308 -2.38 -2.41 7.32
CA LYS A 308 -1.25 -2.25 6.37
C LYS A 308 -1.37 -0.96 5.56
N ARG A 309 -2.55 -0.68 5.01
CA ARG A 309 -2.80 0.55 4.25
C ARG A 309 -2.65 1.79 5.14
N MET A 310 -3.19 1.74 6.36
CA MET A 310 -3.10 2.84 7.32
C MET A 310 -1.65 3.09 7.79
N LEU A 311 -0.88 2.06 8.09
CA LEU A 311 0.54 2.21 8.46
C LEU A 311 1.34 2.87 7.34
N ARG A 312 1.14 2.44 6.08
CA ARG A 312 1.76 3.09 4.92
C ARG A 312 1.39 4.57 4.87
N SER A 313 0.10 4.90 5.01
CA SER A 313 -0.37 6.28 5.03
C SER A 313 0.28 7.09 6.16
N TRP A 314 0.44 6.54 7.37
CA TRP A 314 1.10 7.24 8.47
C TRP A 314 2.57 7.52 8.20
N ILE A 315 3.30 6.58 7.57
CA ILE A 315 4.71 6.78 7.17
C ILE A 315 4.82 7.86 6.09
N GLU A 316 3.88 7.90 5.15
CA GLU A 316 3.86 8.87 4.06
C GLU A 316 3.36 10.25 4.51
N GLN A 317 2.66 10.33 5.65
CA GLN A 317 2.03 11.53 6.21
C GLN A 317 2.34 11.70 7.71
N PRO A 318 3.63 11.91 8.11
CA PRO A 318 3.97 12.15 9.50
C PRO A 318 3.30 13.43 10.01
N LEU A 319 2.84 13.40 11.26
CA LEU A 319 2.13 14.52 11.88
C LEU A 319 3.09 15.64 12.30
N ILE A 320 2.59 16.89 12.36
CA ILE A 320 3.31 18.03 12.94
C ILE A 320 2.65 18.56 14.21
N SER A 321 1.53 18.00 14.65
CA SER A 321 0.92 18.32 15.93
C SER A 321 1.52 17.47 17.04
N SER A 322 2.27 18.07 17.94
CA SER A 322 2.83 17.39 19.13
C SER A 322 1.74 16.69 19.97
N GLN A 323 0.56 17.28 20.05
CA GLN A 323 -0.58 16.70 20.76
C GLN A 323 -1.05 15.39 20.12
N LEU A 324 -1.26 15.36 18.80
CA LEU A 324 -1.72 14.16 18.10
C LEU A 324 -0.63 13.06 18.07
N ILE A 325 0.65 13.46 17.99
CA ILE A 325 1.78 12.55 18.07
C ILE A 325 1.81 11.87 19.45
N ASN A 326 1.70 12.68 20.53
CA ASN A 326 1.71 12.14 21.89
C ASN A 326 0.49 11.26 22.17
N HIS A 327 -0.67 11.54 21.58
CA HIS A 327 -1.85 10.68 21.62
C HIS A 327 -1.52 9.26 21.10
N ARG A 328 -0.87 9.17 19.92
CA ARG A 328 -0.41 7.88 19.40
C ARG A 328 0.65 7.22 20.30
N LEU A 329 1.64 8.00 20.77
CA LEU A 329 2.71 7.50 21.65
C LEU A 329 2.18 6.95 22.97
N ASN A 330 1.15 7.55 23.57
CA ASN A 330 0.50 7.06 24.77
C ASN A 330 -0.13 5.67 24.54
N ALA A 331 -0.85 5.52 23.45
CA ALA A 331 -1.47 4.23 23.08
C ALA A 331 -0.41 3.15 22.84
N VAL A 332 0.66 3.48 22.10
CA VAL A 332 1.79 2.55 21.87
C VAL A 332 2.45 2.16 23.20
N GLU A 333 2.70 3.12 24.10
CA GLU A 333 3.28 2.85 25.42
C GLU A 333 2.45 1.89 26.25
N ALA A 334 1.12 2.11 26.29
CA ALA A 334 0.20 1.24 27.00
C ALA A 334 0.29 -0.21 26.48
N LEU A 335 0.35 -0.40 25.16
CA LEU A 335 0.47 -1.72 24.53
C LEU A 335 1.86 -2.34 24.69
N VAL A 336 2.93 -1.54 24.75
CA VAL A 336 4.29 -2.04 25.04
C VAL A 336 4.36 -2.61 26.46
N ARG A 337 3.78 -1.89 27.45
CA ARG A 337 3.78 -2.31 28.85
C ARG A 337 2.92 -3.54 29.11
N GLN A 338 1.83 -3.73 28.34
CA GLN A 338 0.85 -4.80 28.52
C GLN A 338 1.01 -5.88 27.44
N THR A 339 2.08 -6.67 27.55
CA THR A 339 2.45 -7.68 26.54
C THR A 339 1.35 -8.73 26.31
N MET A 340 0.61 -9.17 27.34
CA MET A 340 -0.48 -10.15 27.18
C MET A 340 -1.62 -9.54 26.37
N VAL A 341 -2.10 -8.35 26.75
CA VAL A 341 -3.17 -7.68 26.02
C VAL A 341 -2.79 -7.40 24.57
N ARG A 342 -1.55 -6.99 24.31
CA ARG A 342 -1.03 -6.83 22.94
C ARG A 342 -1.08 -8.14 22.16
N GLY A 343 -0.70 -9.27 22.78
CA GLY A 343 -0.77 -10.60 22.16
C GLY A 343 -2.19 -10.98 21.82
N ASP A 344 -3.11 -10.85 22.76
CA ASP A 344 -4.53 -11.18 22.59
C ASP A 344 -5.16 -10.29 21.49
N LEU A 345 -4.85 -8.98 21.47
CA LEU A 345 -5.30 -8.07 20.40
C LEU A 345 -4.79 -8.51 19.03
N THR A 346 -3.50 -8.86 18.91
CA THR A 346 -2.91 -9.30 17.65
C THR A 346 -3.54 -10.60 17.16
N GLU A 347 -3.86 -11.52 18.06
CA GLU A 347 -4.54 -12.77 17.73
C GLU A 347 -5.95 -12.51 17.20
N GLU A 348 -6.75 -11.68 17.86
CA GLU A 348 -8.09 -11.33 17.39
C GLU A 348 -8.07 -10.58 16.04
N LEU A 349 -7.11 -9.66 15.86
CA LEU A 349 -6.93 -8.91 14.62
C LEU A 349 -6.61 -9.82 13.42
N HIS A 350 -5.94 -10.94 13.66
CA HIS A 350 -5.61 -11.89 12.59
C HIS A 350 -6.84 -12.50 11.90
N TYR A 351 -7.97 -12.57 12.60
CA TYR A 351 -9.24 -13.09 12.07
C TYR A 351 -10.15 -12.01 11.46
N ILE A 352 -9.72 -10.76 11.44
CA ILE A 352 -10.50 -9.66 10.87
C ILE A 352 -10.28 -9.57 9.37
N ALA A 353 -11.36 -9.71 8.61
CA ALA A 353 -11.36 -9.52 7.16
C ALA A 353 -11.24 -8.03 6.78
N ASP A 354 -10.92 -7.77 5.52
CA ASP A 354 -10.90 -6.42 4.96
C ASP A 354 -12.32 -5.87 4.81
N MET A 355 -12.82 -5.30 5.90
CA MET A 355 -14.18 -4.74 5.97
C MET A 355 -14.37 -3.56 5.01
N GLU A 356 -13.34 -2.75 4.77
CA GLU A 356 -13.42 -1.60 3.87
C GLU A 356 -13.72 -2.06 2.44
N ARG A 357 -12.89 -2.93 1.87
CA ARG A 357 -13.05 -3.43 0.50
C ARG A 357 -14.24 -4.35 0.34
N LEU A 358 -14.57 -5.12 1.38
CA LEU A 358 -15.75 -5.97 1.36
C LEU A 358 -17.04 -5.16 1.30
N MET A 359 -17.12 -4.06 2.06
CA MET A 359 -18.27 -3.17 2.00
C MET A 359 -18.42 -2.55 0.61
N THR A 360 -17.32 -2.28 -0.08
CA THR A 360 -17.37 -1.83 -1.47
C THR A 360 -18.09 -2.83 -2.34
N ARG A 361 -17.67 -4.06 -2.33
CA ARG A 361 -18.28 -5.11 -3.13
C ARG A 361 -19.71 -5.42 -2.72
N THR A 362 -20.05 -5.26 -1.45
CA THR A 362 -21.41 -5.42 -0.92
C THR A 362 -22.37 -4.45 -1.58
N VAL A 363 -22.03 -3.17 -1.62
CA VAL A 363 -22.90 -2.15 -2.24
C VAL A 363 -22.92 -2.23 -3.78
N TYR A 364 -21.80 -2.62 -4.41
CA TYR A 364 -21.79 -2.92 -5.85
C TYR A 364 -22.60 -4.18 -6.22
N GLY A 365 -23.08 -4.96 -5.22
CA GLY A 365 -23.77 -6.23 -5.46
C GLY A 365 -22.85 -7.31 -6.01
N SER A 366 -21.51 -7.16 -5.88
CA SER A 366 -20.50 -8.11 -6.36
C SER A 366 -19.91 -8.99 -5.26
N ALA A 367 -20.27 -8.74 -3.98
CA ALA A 367 -19.85 -9.58 -2.88
C ALA A 367 -20.42 -10.99 -3.00
N THR A 368 -19.60 -11.98 -2.74
CA THR A 368 -20.01 -13.40 -2.76
C THR A 368 -20.66 -13.79 -1.42
N PRO A 369 -21.51 -14.83 -1.41
CA PRO A 369 -22.11 -15.33 -0.16
C PRO A 369 -21.07 -15.68 0.91
N LYS A 370 -19.95 -16.29 0.50
CA LYS A 370 -18.85 -16.65 1.38
C LYS A 370 -18.19 -15.43 2.02
N GLU A 371 -18.02 -14.35 1.26
CA GLU A 371 -17.45 -13.10 1.77
C GLU A 371 -18.37 -12.43 2.78
N ILE A 372 -19.67 -12.42 2.52
CA ILE A 372 -20.67 -11.91 3.46
C ILE A 372 -20.69 -12.76 4.75
N TYR A 373 -20.59 -14.07 4.63
CA TYR A 373 -20.47 -14.94 5.80
C TYR A 373 -19.19 -14.64 6.61
N THR A 374 -18.07 -14.37 5.92
CA THR A 374 -16.81 -13.95 6.56
C THR A 374 -16.95 -12.60 7.30
N LEU A 375 -17.80 -11.67 6.81
CA LEU A 375 -18.13 -10.45 7.56
C LEU A 375 -18.79 -10.77 8.91
N ALA A 376 -19.74 -11.72 8.95
CA ALA A 376 -20.34 -12.13 10.21
C ALA A 376 -19.32 -12.76 11.17
N GLN A 377 -18.39 -13.59 10.65
CA GLN A 377 -17.28 -14.15 11.45
C GLN A 377 -16.35 -13.08 11.98
N THR A 378 -16.12 -12.02 11.19
CA THR A 378 -15.39 -10.82 11.66
C THR A 378 -16.14 -10.14 12.80
N CYS A 379 -17.46 -9.98 12.68
CA CYS A 379 -18.28 -9.38 13.75
C CYS A 379 -18.24 -10.20 15.06
N ASP A 380 -18.01 -11.51 15.02
CA ASP A 380 -17.82 -12.33 16.23
C ASP A 380 -16.61 -11.90 17.07
N ARG A 381 -15.59 -11.31 16.42
CA ARG A 381 -14.34 -10.87 17.07
C ARG A 381 -14.43 -9.46 17.67
N LEU A 382 -15.34 -8.62 17.19
CA LEU A 382 -15.43 -7.22 17.57
C LEU A 382 -15.65 -6.98 19.08
N PRO A 383 -16.53 -7.75 19.78
CA PRO A 383 -16.67 -7.61 21.24
C PRO A 383 -15.38 -7.93 22.00
N GLY A 384 -14.61 -8.93 21.54
CA GLY A 384 -13.31 -9.30 22.11
C GLY A 384 -12.29 -8.17 21.96
N LEU A 385 -12.11 -7.66 20.73
CA LEU A 385 -11.23 -6.52 20.42
C LEU A 385 -11.57 -5.29 21.26
N ARG A 386 -12.84 -4.93 21.31
CA ARG A 386 -13.32 -3.80 22.11
C ARG A 386 -12.96 -3.96 23.59
N LYS A 387 -13.25 -5.11 24.17
CA LYS A 387 -12.94 -5.41 25.57
C LYS A 387 -11.44 -5.35 25.87
N GLN A 388 -10.60 -5.88 25.00
CA GLN A 388 -9.15 -5.85 25.15
C GLN A 388 -8.63 -4.41 25.12
N ALA A 389 -9.08 -3.60 24.17
CA ALA A 389 -8.68 -2.20 24.04
C ALA A 389 -9.13 -1.36 25.25
N GLU A 390 -10.36 -1.54 25.74
CA GLU A 390 -10.88 -0.89 26.97
C GLU A 390 -10.08 -1.31 28.22
N GLY A 391 -9.64 -2.57 28.28
CA GLY A 391 -8.87 -3.13 29.40
C GLY A 391 -7.47 -2.56 29.57
N CYS A 392 -6.94 -1.83 28.58
CA CYS A 392 -5.59 -1.24 28.63
C CYS A 392 -5.43 -0.07 29.60
N ASN A 393 -6.47 0.43 30.25
CA ASN A 393 -6.46 1.64 31.11
C ASN A 393 -5.77 2.85 30.45
N CYS A 394 -5.98 3.02 29.16
CA CYS A 394 -5.42 4.08 28.33
C CYS A 394 -6.58 4.83 27.68
N PRO A 395 -6.73 6.15 27.91
CA PRO A 395 -7.84 6.93 27.35
C PRO A 395 -7.92 6.84 25.83
N GLU A 396 -6.77 6.90 25.17
CA GLU A 396 -6.66 6.87 23.70
C GLU A 396 -7.15 5.54 23.11
N LEU A 397 -6.84 4.43 23.76
CA LEU A 397 -7.33 3.11 23.36
C LEU A 397 -8.83 2.93 23.72
N ALA A 398 -9.29 3.53 24.79
CA ALA A 398 -10.71 3.52 25.15
C ALA A 398 -11.56 4.32 24.15
N GLU A 399 -11.05 5.46 23.63
CA GLU A 399 -11.69 6.22 22.56
C GLU A 399 -11.84 5.38 21.28
N LEU A 400 -10.79 4.67 20.88
CA LEU A 400 -10.85 3.76 19.73
C LEU A 400 -11.83 2.61 19.98
N ALA A 401 -11.81 2.02 21.17
CA ALA A 401 -12.71 0.95 21.54
C ALA A 401 -14.18 1.40 21.49
N ALA A 402 -14.50 2.64 21.88
CA ALA A 402 -15.83 3.20 21.79
C ALA A 402 -16.32 3.35 20.34
N CYS A 403 -15.40 3.49 19.36
CA CYS A 403 -15.73 3.53 17.93
C CYS A 403 -15.96 2.14 17.32
N ILE A 404 -15.58 1.05 18.00
CA ILE A 404 -15.82 -0.31 17.54
C ILE A 404 -17.26 -0.70 17.90
N ASP A 405 -18.13 -0.70 16.90
CA ASP A 405 -19.50 -1.20 17.02
C ASP A 405 -19.49 -2.74 16.87
N PRO A 406 -20.05 -3.51 17.81
CA PRO A 406 -20.11 -4.97 17.71
C PRO A 406 -20.90 -5.51 16.51
N LEU A 407 -21.73 -4.69 15.86
CA LEU A 407 -22.54 -5.02 14.67
C LEU A 407 -23.40 -6.29 14.85
N GLU A 408 -23.92 -6.51 16.05
CA GLU A 408 -24.67 -7.73 16.44
C GLU A 408 -25.92 -7.94 15.58
N ASP A 409 -26.61 -6.86 15.21
CA ASP A 409 -27.78 -6.89 14.33
C ASP A 409 -27.44 -7.34 12.91
N ILE A 410 -26.30 -6.91 12.37
CA ILE A 410 -25.80 -7.30 11.06
C ILE A 410 -25.37 -8.78 11.11
N LYS A 411 -24.58 -9.15 12.09
CA LYS A 411 -24.14 -10.51 12.34
C LYS A 411 -25.30 -11.50 12.39
N ALA A 412 -26.29 -11.20 13.24
CA ALA A 412 -27.47 -12.05 13.41
C ALA A 412 -28.23 -12.21 12.08
N ARG A 413 -28.37 -11.12 11.32
CA ARG A 413 -29.05 -11.14 10.02
C ARG A 413 -28.32 -12.00 9.00
N ILE A 414 -26.98 -11.87 8.91
CA ILE A 414 -26.16 -12.67 7.98
C ILE A 414 -26.23 -14.15 8.33
N TYR A 415 -26.04 -14.54 9.59
CA TYR A 415 -26.11 -15.93 10.03
C TYR A 415 -27.49 -16.55 9.85
N ALA A 416 -28.55 -15.74 9.96
CA ALA A 416 -29.92 -16.23 9.70
C ALA A 416 -30.14 -16.46 8.19
N ALA A 417 -29.56 -15.63 7.32
CA ALA A 417 -29.87 -15.62 5.90
C ALA A 417 -28.93 -16.49 5.04
N VAL A 418 -27.63 -16.54 5.37
CA VAL A 418 -26.60 -17.18 4.55
C VAL A 418 -26.22 -18.56 5.12
N ASP A 419 -26.21 -19.56 4.27
CA ASP A 419 -25.78 -20.91 4.66
C ASP A 419 -24.26 -20.95 4.96
N PRO A 420 -23.81 -21.60 6.06
CA PRO A 420 -22.37 -21.71 6.38
C PRO A 420 -21.55 -22.33 5.25
N ASP A 421 -22.14 -23.28 4.50
CA ASP A 421 -21.50 -23.97 3.39
C ASP A 421 -21.86 -23.34 2.02
N ALA A 422 -22.32 -22.08 2.02
CA ALA A 422 -22.70 -21.38 0.81
C ALA A 422 -21.57 -21.37 -0.24
N PRO A 423 -21.88 -21.60 -1.52
CA PRO A 423 -20.90 -21.58 -2.59
C PRO A 423 -20.38 -20.16 -2.82
N SER A 424 -19.22 -20.04 -3.46
CA SER A 424 -18.66 -18.74 -3.85
C SER A 424 -19.44 -18.07 -5.00
N THR A 425 -20.37 -18.76 -5.65
CA THR A 425 -21.19 -18.25 -6.75
C THR A 425 -22.67 -18.48 -6.53
N LEU A 426 -23.50 -17.57 -6.99
CA LEU A 426 -24.97 -17.68 -6.92
C LEU A 426 -25.59 -18.64 -7.96
N LYS A 427 -24.77 -19.22 -8.86
CA LYS A 427 -25.26 -19.96 -10.05
C LYS A 427 -25.87 -21.32 -9.73
N ASP A 428 -25.35 -21.98 -8.71
CA ASP A 428 -25.75 -23.37 -8.40
C ASP A 428 -26.80 -23.45 -7.29
N GLY A 429 -27.16 -22.27 -6.71
CA GLY A 429 -28.06 -22.19 -5.56
C GLY A 429 -27.39 -22.69 -4.26
N GLY A 430 -28.17 -22.85 -3.18
CA GLY A 430 -27.65 -23.27 -1.88
C GLY A 430 -27.02 -22.15 -1.07
N VAL A 431 -27.43 -20.93 -1.34
CA VAL A 431 -26.90 -19.71 -0.69
C VAL A 431 -27.65 -19.36 0.58
N ILE A 432 -28.96 -19.48 0.56
CA ILE A 432 -29.83 -19.09 1.67
C ILE A 432 -29.90 -20.21 2.72
N ALA A 433 -29.79 -19.86 3.99
CA ALA A 433 -29.86 -20.80 5.10
C ALA A 433 -31.24 -21.48 5.18
N LYS A 434 -31.24 -22.74 5.63
CA LYS A 434 -32.47 -23.49 5.86
C LYS A 434 -33.30 -22.83 6.96
N GLY A 435 -34.63 -22.66 6.71
CA GLY A 435 -35.54 -22.01 7.65
C GLY A 435 -35.62 -20.49 7.54
N TYR A 436 -34.82 -19.86 6.69
CA TYR A 436 -34.87 -18.41 6.48
C TYR A 436 -36.10 -17.97 5.67
N HIS A 437 -36.46 -18.72 4.63
CA HIS A 437 -37.59 -18.41 3.75
C HIS A 437 -38.36 -19.70 3.35
N ALA A 438 -39.66 -19.74 3.67
CA ALA A 438 -40.48 -20.91 3.49
C ALA A 438 -40.54 -21.40 2.03
N GLU A 439 -40.65 -20.53 1.03
CA GLU A 439 -40.68 -20.87 -0.39
C GLU A 439 -39.35 -21.47 -0.86
N VAL A 440 -38.19 -20.97 -0.32
CA VAL A 440 -36.87 -21.56 -0.62
C VAL A 440 -36.79 -22.98 -0.11
N ASP A 441 -37.26 -23.24 1.10
CA ASP A 441 -37.24 -24.56 1.71
C ASP A 441 -38.19 -25.54 0.95
N GLU A 442 -39.33 -25.06 0.49
CA GLU A 442 -40.25 -25.85 -0.34
C GLU A 442 -39.62 -26.24 -1.69
N LEU A 443 -39.06 -25.25 -2.41
CA LEU A 443 -38.40 -25.48 -3.70
C LEU A 443 -37.17 -26.38 -3.56
N ARG A 444 -36.41 -26.25 -2.49
CA ARG A 444 -35.27 -27.13 -2.15
C ARG A 444 -35.71 -28.53 -1.87
N SER A 445 -36.82 -28.71 -1.13
CA SER A 445 -37.42 -30.02 -0.88
C SER A 445 -37.85 -30.73 -2.19
N ILE A 446 -38.42 -29.99 -3.13
CA ILE A 446 -38.76 -30.49 -4.47
C ILE A 446 -37.50 -30.96 -5.22
N ARG A 447 -36.43 -30.14 -5.20
CA ARG A 447 -35.14 -30.46 -5.83
C ARG A 447 -34.52 -31.72 -5.21
N ASP A 448 -34.47 -31.82 -3.90
CA ASP A 448 -33.78 -32.88 -3.15
C ASP A 448 -34.55 -34.20 -3.23
N ASN A 449 -35.88 -34.12 -3.21
CA ASN A 449 -36.75 -35.30 -3.44
C ASN A 449 -36.75 -35.82 -4.89
N THR A 450 -36.20 -35.03 -5.81
CA THR A 450 -36.11 -35.39 -7.24
C THR A 450 -35.46 -36.76 -7.46
N LYS A 451 -34.36 -37.08 -6.76
CA LYS A 451 -33.68 -38.37 -6.83
C LYS A 451 -34.58 -39.54 -6.37
N GLY A 452 -35.33 -39.31 -5.32
CA GLY A 452 -36.27 -40.28 -4.79
C GLY A 452 -37.45 -40.53 -5.74
N VAL A 453 -38.02 -39.46 -6.28
CA VAL A 453 -39.13 -39.54 -7.25
C VAL A 453 -38.66 -40.19 -8.56
N LEU A 454 -37.49 -39.84 -9.07
CA LEU A 454 -36.92 -40.49 -10.26
C LEU A 454 -36.62 -41.97 -10.02
N ALA A 455 -36.09 -42.34 -8.86
CA ALA A 455 -35.85 -43.73 -8.50
C ALA A 455 -37.14 -44.54 -8.36
N GLN A 456 -38.20 -43.95 -7.82
CA GLN A 456 -39.54 -44.55 -7.75
C GLN A 456 -40.13 -44.71 -9.16
N LEU A 457 -40.02 -43.66 -10.00
CA LEU A 457 -40.44 -43.74 -11.41
C LEU A 457 -39.68 -44.83 -12.15
N GLU A 458 -38.35 -44.90 -12.00
CA GLU A 458 -37.49 -45.91 -12.59
C GLU A 458 -37.90 -47.33 -12.15
N ALA A 459 -38.15 -47.55 -10.86
CA ALA A 459 -38.59 -48.83 -10.32
C ALA A 459 -39.96 -49.25 -10.88
N ARG A 460 -40.92 -48.32 -10.94
CA ARG A 460 -42.25 -48.54 -11.51
C ARG A 460 -42.14 -48.84 -13.01
N LEU A 461 -41.40 -48.08 -13.80
CA LEU A 461 -41.19 -48.29 -15.22
C LEU A 461 -40.51 -49.65 -15.50
N ARG A 462 -39.57 -50.09 -14.66
CA ARG A 462 -38.99 -51.44 -14.75
C ARG A 462 -40.02 -52.54 -14.54
N GLN A 463 -40.93 -52.36 -13.60
CA GLN A 463 -41.98 -53.32 -13.29
C GLN A 463 -43.02 -53.35 -14.41
N GLU A 464 -43.47 -52.20 -14.91
CA GLU A 464 -44.45 -52.06 -15.99
C GLU A 464 -43.94 -52.62 -17.32
N THR A 465 -42.70 -52.33 -17.66
CA THR A 465 -42.11 -52.73 -18.97
C THR A 465 -41.44 -54.09 -18.95
N GLY A 466 -41.15 -54.66 -17.76
CA GLY A 466 -40.38 -55.89 -17.63
C GLY A 466 -38.92 -55.78 -18.05
N ILE A 467 -38.33 -54.52 -18.14
CA ILE A 467 -36.97 -54.29 -18.54
C ILE A 467 -36.09 -54.11 -17.32
N PRO A 468 -35.27 -55.10 -16.88
CA PRO A 468 -34.53 -55.06 -15.63
C PRO A 468 -33.41 -53.99 -15.60
N LYS A 469 -32.86 -53.64 -16.76
CA LYS A 469 -31.74 -52.69 -16.92
C LYS A 469 -32.16 -51.30 -17.41
N LEU A 470 -33.47 -51.00 -17.33
CA LEU A 470 -33.95 -49.64 -17.59
C LEU A 470 -33.33 -48.65 -16.56
N LYS A 471 -32.80 -47.53 -17.05
CA LYS A 471 -32.26 -46.45 -16.22
C LYS A 471 -32.79 -45.11 -16.67
N ILE A 472 -33.08 -44.23 -15.72
CA ILE A 472 -33.33 -42.81 -16.00
C ILE A 472 -32.01 -42.05 -15.86
N GLY A 473 -31.61 -41.33 -16.89
CA GLY A 473 -30.41 -40.49 -16.92
C GLY A 473 -30.73 -39.06 -17.31
N TYR A 474 -29.77 -38.17 -17.12
CA TYR A 474 -29.85 -36.76 -17.52
C TYR A 474 -28.70 -36.39 -18.45
N ASN A 475 -28.99 -35.53 -19.43
CA ASN A 475 -27.98 -34.95 -20.32
C ASN A 475 -28.36 -33.49 -20.63
N HIS A 476 -27.41 -32.59 -20.57
CA HIS A 476 -27.64 -31.14 -20.82
C HIS A 476 -28.30 -30.82 -22.18
N VAL A 477 -28.09 -31.69 -23.23
CA VAL A 477 -28.62 -31.44 -24.56
C VAL A 477 -30.06 -31.99 -24.71
N PHE A 478 -30.38 -33.11 -24.02
CA PHE A 478 -31.63 -33.84 -24.24
C PHE A 478 -32.53 -33.86 -23.01
N GLY A 479 -32.08 -33.37 -21.87
CA GLY A 479 -32.81 -33.46 -20.60
C GLY A 479 -32.79 -34.83 -19.97
N TYR A 480 -33.87 -35.18 -19.23
CA TYR A 480 -34.03 -36.50 -18.68
C TYR A 480 -34.47 -37.51 -19.77
N PHE A 481 -33.88 -38.69 -19.73
CA PHE A 481 -34.15 -39.74 -20.67
C PHE A 481 -34.18 -41.11 -19.99
N ILE A 482 -34.89 -42.05 -20.60
CA ILE A 482 -34.93 -43.46 -20.22
C ILE A 482 -33.95 -44.19 -21.14
N GLU A 483 -32.91 -44.81 -20.59
CA GLU A 483 -31.93 -45.59 -21.34
C GLU A 483 -32.27 -47.05 -21.25
N VAL A 484 -32.44 -47.70 -22.42
CA VAL A 484 -32.73 -49.14 -22.59
C VAL A 484 -31.65 -49.77 -23.45
N SER A 485 -31.03 -50.84 -22.97
CA SER A 485 -30.01 -51.56 -23.72
C SER A 485 -30.61 -52.30 -24.94
N ASN A 486 -29.81 -52.47 -25.99
CA ASN A 486 -30.24 -53.11 -27.23
C ASN A 486 -30.90 -54.48 -27.02
N SER A 487 -30.53 -55.23 -25.98
CA SER A 487 -31.08 -56.54 -25.65
C SER A 487 -32.58 -56.54 -25.28
N TYR A 488 -33.12 -55.36 -24.88
CA TYR A 488 -34.50 -55.23 -24.40
C TYR A 488 -35.36 -54.31 -25.29
N LYS A 489 -34.87 -53.95 -26.47
CA LYS A 489 -35.52 -53.00 -27.38
C LYS A 489 -36.94 -53.40 -27.77
N ASN A 490 -37.19 -54.69 -27.93
CA ASN A 490 -38.50 -55.22 -28.32
C ASN A 490 -39.56 -55.19 -27.17
N LEU A 491 -39.13 -54.90 -25.94
CA LEU A 491 -40.01 -54.76 -24.78
C LEU A 491 -40.41 -53.29 -24.51
N VAL A 492 -39.91 -52.34 -25.32
CA VAL A 492 -40.22 -50.90 -25.14
C VAL A 492 -41.63 -50.64 -25.64
N PRO A 493 -42.53 -50.02 -24.83
CA PRO A 493 -43.88 -49.68 -25.23
C PRO A 493 -43.87 -48.63 -26.38
N GLU A 494 -44.90 -48.70 -27.24
CA GLU A 494 -45.08 -47.76 -28.37
C GLU A 494 -45.27 -46.32 -27.92
N THR A 495 -45.68 -46.11 -26.67
CA THR A 495 -45.80 -44.75 -26.05
C THR A 495 -44.48 -44.08 -25.77
N TYR A 496 -43.35 -44.80 -25.84
CA TYR A 496 -42.02 -44.22 -25.62
C TYR A 496 -41.49 -43.58 -26.90
N ILE A 497 -41.18 -42.29 -26.83
CA ILE A 497 -40.66 -41.53 -27.97
C ILE A 497 -39.15 -41.68 -27.99
N ARG A 498 -38.59 -42.26 -29.06
CA ARG A 498 -37.15 -42.39 -29.23
C ARG A 498 -36.49 -41.03 -29.52
N LYS A 499 -35.46 -40.71 -28.75
CA LYS A 499 -34.67 -39.45 -28.88
C LYS A 499 -33.29 -39.67 -29.47
N GLN A 500 -32.59 -40.73 -29.08
CA GLN A 500 -31.23 -41.01 -29.51
C GLN A 500 -30.95 -42.51 -29.57
N THR A 501 -30.18 -42.92 -30.60
CA THR A 501 -29.64 -44.28 -30.71
C THR A 501 -28.17 -44.26 -30.38
N LEU A 502 -27.75 -45.16 -29.46
CA LEU A 502 -26.35 -45.36 -29.03
C LEU A 502 -25.89 -46.74 -29.51
N THR A 503 -24.56 -46.96 -29.49
CA THR A 503 -23.98 -48.29 -29.79
C THR A 503 -24.42 -49.40 -28.82
N SER A 504 -24.69 -49.06 -27.54
CA SER A 504 -25.07 -50.00 -26.48
C SER A 504 -26.56 -50.00 -26.16
N GLY A 505 -27.37 -49.05 -26.65
CA GLY A 505 -28.79 -48.93 -26.29
C GLY A 505 -29.49 -47.78 -27.02
N GLU A 506 -30.71 -47.52 -26.66
CA GLU A 506 -31.51 -46.38 -27.14
C GLU A 506 -32.03 -45.55 -25.97
N ARG A 507 -32.20 -44.25 -26.21
CA ARG A 507 -32.75 -43.30 -25.25
C ARG A 507 -34.14 -42.86 -25.67
N TYR A 508 -35.05 -42.96 -24.71
CA TYR A 508 -36.45 -42.65 -24.89
C TYR A 508 -36.92 -41.57 -23.90
N ILE A 509 -38.07 -40.98 -24.24
CA ILE A 509 -38.76 -40.02 -23.37
C ILE A 509 -40.24 -40.40 -23.29
N THR A 510 -40.85 -40.25 -22.13
CA THR A 510 -42.28 -40.39 -21.93
C THR A 510 -42.91 -39.04 -21.58
N GLN A 511 -44.21 -38.88 -21.79
CA GLN A 511 -44.95 -37.66 -21.44
C GLN A 511 -44.83 -37.39 -19.94
N GLU A 512 -44.94 -38.42 -19.08
CA GLU A 512 -44.79 -38.30 -17.63
C GLU A 512 -43.38 -37.81 -17.23
N LEU A 513 -42.33 -38.36 -17.86
CA LEU A 513 -40.95 -37.95 -17.59
C LEU A 513 -40.72 -36.50 -18.03
N LYS A 514 -41.35 -36.05 -19.11
CA LYS A 514 -41.28 -34.67 -19.60
C LYS A 514 -41.99 -33.67 -18.67
N GLU A 515 -43.17 -34.08 -18.15
CA GLU A 515 -43.89 -33.25 -17.17
C GLU A 515 -43.12 -33.14 -15.85
N LEU A 516 -42.51 -34.24 -15.39
CA LEU A 516 -41.67 -34.28 -14.23
C LEU A 516 -40.40 -33.41 -14.42
N GLU A 517 -39.78 -33.52 -15.59
CA GLU A 517 -38.64 -32.67 -15.98
C GLU A 517 -38.99 -31.19 -15.94
N SER A 518 -40.10 -30.78 -16.51
CA SER A 518 -40.57 -29.38 -16.53
C SER A 518 -40.80 -28.86 -15.11
N LYS A 519 -41.32 -29.69 -14.18
CA LYS A 519 -41.49 -29.31 -12.77
C LYS A 519 -40.17 -29.17 -12.06
N ILE A 520 -39.21 -30.07 -12.29
CA ILE A 520 -37.90 -30.10 -11.65
C ILE A 520 -37.06 -28.89 -12.11
N LEU A 521 -36.96 -28.67 -13.43
CA LEU A 521 -36.18 -27.57 -14.01
C LEU A 521 -36.79 -26.24 -13.63
N GLY A 522 -38.14 -26.11 -13.70
CA GLY A 522 -38.82 -24.89 -13.29
C GLY A 522 -38.65 -24.57 -11.78
N ALA A 523 -38.64 -25.59 -10.92
CA ALA A 523 -38.38 -25.42 -9.49
C ALA A 523 -36.91 -24.99 -9.24
N HIS A 524 -35.95 -25.55 -9.97
CA HIS A 524 -34.53 -25.22 -9.86
C HIS A 524 -34.24 -23.76 -10.27
N GLU A 525 -34.74 -23.33 -11.43
CA GLU A 525 -34.61 -21.96 -11.92
C GLU A 525 -35.27 -20.95 -10.97
N ARG A 526 -36.48 -21.28 -10.48
CA ARG A 526 -37.18 -20.42 -9.49
C ARG A 526 -36.42 -20.37 -8.18
N LEU A 527 -35.82 -21.45 -7.70
CA LEU A 527 -35.01 -21.48 -6.50
C LEU A 527 -33.82 -20.56 -6.62
N ILE A 528 -33.04 -20.68 -7.70
CA ILE A 528 -31.84 -19.82 -7.92
C ILE A 528 -32.26 -18.34 -8.02
N SER A 529 -33.32 -18.04 -8.76
CA SER A 529 -33.82 -16.67 -8.91
C SER A 529 -34.28 -16.08 -7.58
N LEU A 530 -34.97 -16.87 -6.75
CA LEU A 530 -35.42 -16.45 -5.43
C LEU A 530 -34.25 -16.27 -4.45
N GLU A 531 -33.33 -17.23 -4.38
CA GLU A 531 -32.13 -17.13 -3.53
C GLU A 531 -31.29 -15.90 -3.92
N ARG A 532 -31.13 -15.60 -5.22
CA ARG A 532 -30.46 -14.41 -5.69
C ARG A 532 -31.15 -13.11 -5.20
N ARG A 533 -32.47 -13.02 -5.37
CA ARG A 533 -33.23 -11.85 -4.89
C ARG A 533 -33.08 -11.63 -3.39
N LEU A 534 -33.22 -12.69 -2.60
CA LEU A 534 -33.06 -12.61 -1.14
C LEU A 534 -31.65 -12.22 -0.72
N PHE A 535 -30.66 -12.69 -1.47
CA PHE A 535 -29.27 -12.30 -1.22
C PHE A 535 -29.02 -10.84 -1.60
N ASP A 536 -29.57 -10.36 -2.73
CA ASP A 536 -29.48 -8.96 -3.13
C ASP A 536 -30.14 -8.04 -2.08
N GLU A 537 -31.33 -8.41 -1.56
CA GLU A 537 -32.01 -7.71 -0.45
C GLU A 537 -31.15 -7.70 0.83
N LEU A 538 -30.43 -8.77 1.13
CA LEU A 538 -29.49 -8.83 2.24
C LEU A 538 -28.32 -7.84 2.02
N LEU A 539 -27.71 -7.83 0.82
CA LEU A 539 -26.62 -6.90 0.48
C LEU A 539 -27.07 -5.43 0.63
N GLU A 540 -28.26 -5.07 0.15
CA GLU A 540 -28.83 -3.74 0.30
C GLU A 540 -28.99 -3.36 1.78
N SER A 541 -29.50 -4.31 2.59
CA SER A 541 -29.69 -4.08 4.03
C SER A 541 -28.38 -3.87 4.79
N ILE A 542 -27.29 -4.57 4.40
CA ILE A 542 -25.95 -4.38 4.96
C ILE A 542 -25.38 -3.05 4.45
N GLY A 543 -25.52 -2.75 3.17
CA GLY A 543 -25.09 -1.51 2.54
C GLY A 543 -25.68 -0.27 3.22
N ALA A 544 -26.91 -0.33 3.70
CA ALA A 544 -27.54 0.76 4.47
C ALA A 544 -26.84 1.06 5.83
N GLN A 545 -25.99 0.15 6.32
CA GLN A 545 -25.21 0.31 7.57
C GLN A 545 -23.74 0.70 7.32
N LEU A 546 -23.42 1.18 6.13
CA LEU A 546 -22.07 1.49 5.68
C LEU A 546 -21.29 2.35 6.67
N ASP A 547 -21.87 3.45 7.16
CA ASP A 547 -21.20 4.41 8.04
C ASP A 547 -20.76 3.80 9.39
N ARG A 548 -21.57 2.86 9.92
CA ARG A 548 -21.23 2.13 11.16
C ARG A 548 -20.04 1.21 10.92
N ILE A 549 -20.08 0.47 9.81
CA ILE A 549 -19.05 -0.49 9.45
C ILE A 549 -17.74 0.23 9.12
N GLN A 550 -17.78 1.36 8.41
CA GLN A 550 -16.59 2.15 8.09
C GLN A 550 -15.93 2.75 9.34
N ARG A 551 -16.72 3.28 10.29
CA ARG A 551 -16.17 3.76 11.56
C ARG A 551 -15.47 2.66 12.35
N THR A 552 -16.10 1.48 12.41
CA THR A 552 -15.52 0.31 13.05
C THR A 552 -14.23 -0.14 12.35
N ALA A 553 -14.24 -0.23 11.03
CA ALA A 553 -13.07 -0.60 10.22
C ALA A 553 -11.89 0.36 10.44
N ASN A 554 -12.16 1.66 10.47
CA ASN A 554 -11.14 2.68 10.72
C ASN A 554 -10.54 2.56 12.13
N ALA A 555 -11.38 2.34 13.16
CA ALA A 555 -10.92 2.14 14.54
C ALA A 555 -10.05 0.87 14.65
N ILE A 556 -10.43 -0.21 13.99
CA ILE A 556 -9.66 -1.46 13.92
C ILE A 556 -8.32 -1.23 13.22
N ALA A 557 -8.30 -0.53 12.09
CA ALA A 557 -7.08 -0.22 11.37
C ALA A 557 -6.09 0.58 12.23
N GLN A 558 -6.57 1.58 12.98
CA GLN A 558 -5.76 2.34 13.93
C GLN A 558 -5.22 1.46 15.06
N LEU A 559 -6.07 0.62 15.65
CA LEU A 559 -5.67 -0.31 16.70
C LEU A 559 -4.61 -1.29 16.24
N ASP A 560 -4.75 -1.82 15.03
CA ASP A 560 -3.78 -2.73 14.39
C ASP A 560 -2.42 -2.04 14.17
N VAL A 561 -2.40 -0.80 13.68
CA VAL A 561 -1.16 -0.03 13.52
C VAL A 561 -0.50 0.21 14.88
N LEU A 562 -1.25 0.63 15.90
CA LEU A 562 -0.71 0.88 17.24
C LEU A 562 -0.15 -0.40 17.87
N ALA A 563 -0.84 -1.53 17.70
CA ALA A 563 -0.37 -2.84 18.15
C ALA A 563 0.92 -3.27 17.42
N ALA A 564 0.99 -3.05 16.10
CA ALA A 564 2.17 -3.34 15.30
C ALA A 564 3.37 -2.49 15.73
N LEU A 565 3.20 -1.18 15.93
CA LEU A 565 4.25 -0.28 16.42
C LEU A 565 4.73 -0.69 17.83
N ALA A 566 3.80 -1.08 18.71
CA ALA A 566 4.14 -1.58 20.03
C ALA A 566 4.90 -2.91 19.99
N GLN A 567 4.54 -3.80 19.07
CA GLN A 567 5.24 -5.07 18.83
C GLN A 567 6.68 -4.83 18.36
N VAL A 568 6.87 -3.97 17.36
CA VAL A 568 8.20 -3.59 16.85
C VAL A 568 9.05 -2.96 17.94
N ALA A 569 8.47 -2.07 18.75
CA ALA A 569 9.16 -1.42 19.86
C ALA A 569 9.65 -2.42 20.91
N ALA A 570 8.83 -3.40 21.28
CA ALA A 570 9.15 -4.43 22.24
C ALA A 570 10.22 -5.43 21.71
N GLU A 571 10.10 -5.86 20.44
CA GLU A 571 11.04 -6.79 19.81
C GLU A 571 12.44 -6.20 19.63
N ASN A 572 12.52 -4.89 19.35
CA ASN A 572 13.77 -4.24 18.97
C ASN A 572 14.34 -3.30 20.05
N ASN A 573 13.78 -3.30 21.25
CA ASN A 573 14.18 -2.42 22.35
C ASN A 573 14.21 -0.94 21.92
N TYR A 574 13.10 -0.45 21.34
CA TYR A 574 12.94 0.96 20.99
C TYR A 574 12.46 1.75 22.19
N CYS A 575 12.93 2.99 22.34
CA CYS A 575 12.50 3.87 23.41
C CYS A 575 11.35 4.79 22.99
N ARG A 576 10.53 5.21 23.94
CA ARG A 576 9.54 6.26 23.75
C ARG A 576 10.25 7.60 23.54
N PRO A 577 10.06 8.31 22.40
CA PRO A 577 10.56 9.66 22.22
C PRO A 577 9.73 10.67 23.05
N VAL A 578 10.40 11.70 23.54
CA VAL A 578 9.75 12.94 24.02
C VAL A 578 9.51 13.80 22.80
N VAL A 579 8.26 14.18 22.54
CA VAL A 579 7.90 15.02 21.39
C VAL A 579 7.18 16.28 21.87
N ASP A 580 7.70 17.44 21.53
CA ASP A 580 7.15 18.75 21.89
C ASP A 580 7.37 19.79 20.76
N ASP A 581 7.00 21.04 21.00
CA ASP A 581 7.12 22.13 20.02
C ASP A 581 8.47 22.86 20.10
N SER A 582 9.44 22.31 20.84
CA SER A 582 10.81 22.86 20.94
C SER A 582 11.57 22.78 19.60
N ASP A 583 12.78 23.31 19.57
CA ASP A 583 13.67 23.25 18.40
C ASP A 583 14.76 22.17 18.52
N VAL A 584 14.67 21.29 19.53
CA VAL A 584 15.71 20.33 19.87
C VAL A 584 15.52 19.00 19.12
N LEU A 585 16.62 18.40 18.70
CA LEU A 585 16.71 17.00 18.27
C LEU A 585 17.89 16.37 18.99
N THR A 586 17.62 15.63 20.06
CA THR A 586 18.65 14.92 20.84
C THR A 586 18.36 13.42 20.79
N ILE A 587 19.32 12.66 20.34
CA ILE A 587 19.26 11.19 20.22
C ILE A 587 20.47 10.62 20.91
N THR A 588 20.27 9.73 21.88
CA THR A 588 21.34 9.04 22.59
C THR A 588 21.36 7.59 22.14
N GLU A 589 22.52 7.09 21.74
CA GLU A 589 22.70 5.72 21.22
C GLU A 589 21.73 5.37 20.08
N GLY A 590 21.56 6.30 19.14
CA GLY A 590 20.69 6.09 17.99
C GLY A 590 21.19 4.98 17.07
N ARG A 591 20.26 4.19 16.54
CA ARG A 591 20.53 3.08 15.63
C ARG A 591 19.72 3.27 14.33
N HIS A 592 20.22 2.73 13.23
CA HIS A 592 19.47 2.81 11.96
C HIS A 592 18.44 1.69 11.88
N PRO A 593 17.12 1.99 11.86
CA PRO A 593 16.07 0.98 11.99
C PRO A 593 16.14 -0.13 10.94
N VAL A 594 16.51 0.21 9.71
CA VAL A 594 16.58 -0.77 8.61
C VAL A 594 17.90 -1.54 8.63
N VAL A 595 19.02 -0.83 8.80
CA VAL A 595 20.34 -1.46 8.73
C VAL A 595 20.53 -2.46 9.87
N GLU A 596 20.06 -2.16 11.09
CA GLU A 596 20.16 -3.11 12.22
C GLU A 596 19.40 -4.42 11.96
N GLN A 597 18.28 -4.38 11.20
CA GLN A 597 17.52 -5.58 10.84
C GLN A 597 18.16 -6.39 9.70
N VAL A 598 18.94 -5.73 8.85
CA VAL A 598 19.67 -6.40 7.74
C VAL A 598 20.96 -7.03 8.22
N LEU A 599 21.61 -6.46 9.24
CA LEU A 599 22.86 -6.95 9.82
C LEU A 599 22.64 -8.22 10.66
N LYS A 600 22.41 -9.36 10.00
CA LYS A 600 22.29 -10.65 10.68
C LYS A 600 23.63 -11.04 11.33
N GLY A 601 23.68 -11.05 12.68
CA GLY A 601 24.82 -11.56 13.44
C GLY A 601 25.93 -10.56 13.76
N SER A 602 25.82 -9.29 13.38
CA SER A 602 26.73 -8.22 13.83
C SER A 602 25.93 -7.10 14.51
N MET A 603 26.44 -6.59 15.63
CA MET A 603 25.79 -5.47 16.34
C MET A 603 25.97 -4.18 15.55
N PHE A 604 24.89 -3.40 15.46
CA PHE A 604 24.94 -2.02 14.93
C PHE A 604 25.68 -1.13 15.97
N VAL A 605 26.57 -0.27 15.49
CA VAL A 605 27.25 0.69 16.37
C VAL A 605 26.39 1.92 16.58
N PRO A 606 25.85 2.16 17.79
CA PRO A 606 24.98 3.30 18.05
C PRO A 606 25.75 4.63 18.06
N ASN A 607 25.05 5.72 17.74
CA ASN A 607 25.63 7.06 17.69
C ASN A 607 24.71 8.10 18.32
N ASP A 608 25.33 9.09 18.99
CA ASP A 608 24.65 10.22 19.59
C ASP A 608 24.49 11.36 18.57
N THR A 609 23.41 12.14 18.73
CA THR A 609 23.15 13.34 17.92
C THR A 609 22.54 14.41 18.79
N THR A 610 23.05 15.63 18.68
CA THR A 610 22.45 16.82 19.27
C THR A 610 22.38 17.92 18.21
N LEU A 611 21.16 18.34 17.91
CA LEU A 611 20.85 19.46 16.99
C LEU A 611 19.83 20.39 17.66
N ASN A 612 20.00 21.69 17.44
CA ASN A 612 19.05 22.70 17.86
C ASN A 612 19.15 23.92 16.93
N CYS A 613 18.29 24.91 17.09
CA CYS A 613 18.35 26.14 16.27
C CYS A 613 19.22 27.25 16.90
N THR A 614 20.04 26.95 17.90
CA THR A 614 20.90 27.90 18.62
C THR A 614 22.38 27.54 18.49
N THR A 615 22.88 26.62 19.28
CA THR A 615 24.31 26.31 19.43
C THR A 615 24.81 25.21 18.50
N ASP A 616 23.92 24.28 18.06
CA ASP A 616 24.24 23.08 17.29
C ASP A 616 23.30 22.97 16.08
N ARG A 617 23.32 24.01 15.20
CA ARG A 617 22.44 24.08 14.03
C ARG A 617 22.90 23.19 12.89
N CYS A 618 24.21 23.23 12.61
CA CYS A 618 24.81 22.52 11.50
C CYS A 618 25.98 21.65 11.97
N LEU A 619 25.87 20.34 11.82
CA LEU A 619 26.94 19.40 12.08
C LEU A 619 27.68 19.09 10.78
N ILE A 620 28.91 19.55 10.65
CA ILE A 620 29.81 19.21 9.56
C ILE A 620 30.48 17.87 9.89
N ILE A 621 30.22 16.86 9.05
CA ILE A 621 30.66 15.49 9.28
C ILE A 621 31.72 15.13 8.23
N THR A 622 32.97 14.96 8.67
CA THR A 622 34.10 14.60 7.80
C THR A 622 34.43 13.10 7.92
N GLY A 623 35.22 12.59 7.02
CA GLY A 623 35.68 11.19 6.98
C GLY A 623 35.34 10.44 5.67
N PRO A 624 35.79 9.19 5.50
CA PRO A 624 35.62 8.44 4.25
C PRO A 624 34.18 7.93 4.03
N ASN A 625 33.79 7.70 2.76
CA ASN A 625 32.43 7.31 2.39
C ASN A 625 31.98 5.97 2.96
N MET A 626 32.84 4.97 3.00
CA MET A 626 32.49 3.63 3.51
C MET A 626 32.40 3.55 5.04
N ALA A 627 32.73 4.63 5.76
CA ALA A 627 32.76 4.62 7.21
C ALA A 627 31.37 4.77 7.88
N GLY A 628 30.31 5.13 7.13
CA GLY A 628 28.92 5.16 7.60
C GLY A 628 28.32 6.56 7.80
N LYS A 629 28.89 7.65 7.24
CA LYS A 629 28.34 9.02 7.32
C LYS A 629 26.88 9.09 6.83
N SER A 630 26.63 8.64 5.60
CA SER A 630 25.29 8.68 5.01
C SER A 630 24.28 7.83 5.78
N THR A 631 24.72 6.69 6.35
CA THR A 631 23.89 5.84 7.21
C THR A 631 23.50 6.57 8.50
N TYR A 632 24.45 7.26 9.15
CA TYR A 632 24.19 8.06 10.33
C TYR A 632 23.23 9.22 10.06
N MET A 633 23.40 9.92 8.95
CA MET A 633 22.50 11.04 8.61
C MET A 633 21.08 10.56 8.30
N ARG A 634 20.94 9.47 7.53
CA ARG A 634 19.63 8.85 7.28
C ARG A 634 18.97 8.34 8.55
N GLN A 635 19.73 7.74 9.46
CA GLN A 635 19.27 7.30 10.78
C GLN A 635 18.55 8.43 11.53
N ASN A 636 19.16 9.61 11.61
CA ASN A 636 18.58 10.74 12.32
C ASN A 636 17.29 11.25 11.68
N ALA A 637 17.24 11.31 10.35
CA ALA A 637 16.02 11.67 9.62
C ALA A 637 14.91 10.63 9.83
N LEU A 638 15.23 9.32 9.80
CA LEU A 638 14.28 8.25 10.04
C LEU A 638 13.77 8.24 11.49
N ILE A 639 14.63 8.49 12.47
CA ILE A 639 14.24 8.58 13.89
C ILE A 639 13.27 9.75 14.11
N ALA A 640 13.54 10.93 13.53
CA ALA A 640 12.63 12.08 13.61
C ALA A 640 11.28 11.76 12.95
N LEU A 641 11.28 11.11 11.78
CA LEU A 641 10.07 10.69 11.10
C LEU A 641 9.29 9.65 11.93
N MET A 642 9.96 8.64 12.48
CA MET A 642 9.35 7.61 13.33
C MET A 642 8.68 8.24 14.56
N ALA A 643 9.33 9.19 15.21
CA ALA A 643 8.74 9.93 16.33
C ALA A 643 7.45 10.64 15.91
N GLN A 644 7.42 11.28 14.73
CA GLN A 644 6.27 12.05 14.26
C GLN A 644 5.14 11.22 13.64
N ILE A 645 5.35 9.96 13.37
CA ILE A 645 4.22 9.04 13.08
C ILE A 645 3.60 8.46 14.36
N GLY A 646 4.18 8.72 15.53
CA GLY A 646 3.75 8.17 16.82
C GLY A 646 4.39 6.81 17.16
N SER A 647 5.54 6.48 16.57
CA SER A 647 6.30 5.25 16.85
C SER A 647 7.36 5.48 17.91
N PHE A 648 7.69 4.44 18.69
CA PHE A 648 8.93 4.39 19.43
C PHE A 648 10.11 4.31 18.46
N VAL A 649 11.28 4.71 18.91
CA VAL A 649 12.46 4.93 18.07
C VAL A 649 13.67 4.09 18.50
N PRO A 650 14.55 3.68 17.57
CA PRO A 650 15.74 2.89 17.86
C PRO A 650 16.84 3.73 18.53
N ALA A 651 16.67 4.04 19.79
CA ALA A 651 17.61 4.82 20.61
C ALA A 651 17.52 4.42 22.08
N ALA A 652 18.51 4.80 22.91
CA ALA A 652 18.41 4.67 24.36
C ALA A 652 17.51 5.77 24.94
N SER A 653 17.61 7.00 24.41
CA SER A 653 16.69 8.11 24.68
C SER A 653 16.58 9.02 23.47
N CYS A 654 15.44 9.69 23.34
CA CYS A 654 15.20 10.56 22.20
C CYS A 654 14.29 11.74 22.59
N HIS A 655 14.67 12.96 22.21
CA HIS A 655 13.86 14.16 22.32
C HIS A 655 13.77 14.83 20.95
N VAL A 656 12.58 15.02 20.45
CA VAL A 656 12.29 15.58 19.13
C VAL A 656 11.38 16.78 19.27
N GLY A 657 11.91 17.98 19.07
CA GLY A 657 11.10 19.13 18.72
C GLY A 657 10.52 18.95 17.32
N VAL A 658 9.22 19.14 17.17
CA VAL A 658 8.51 18.86 15.91
C VAL A 658 9.17 19.51 14.71
N VAL A 659 9.42 18.70 13.67
CA VAL A 659 10.03 19.09 12.40
C VAL A 659 8.93 19.27 11.35
N ASP A 660 8.90 20.41 10.66
CA ASP A 660 7.88 20.71 9.65
C ASP A 660 8.18 20.09 8.29
N ALA A 661 9.45 19.85 8.00
CA ALA A 661 9.89 19.20 6.75
C ALA A 661 11.23 18.50 6.93
N ILE A 662 11.43 17.39 6.22
CA ILE A 662 12.74 16.76 6.07
C ILE A 662 13.16 16.91 4.61
N PHE A 663 14.35 17.48 4.42
CA PHE A 663 14.99 17.60 3.11
C PHE A 663 16.25 16.75 3.09
N THR A 664 16.42 15.97 2.01
CA THR A 664 17.61 15.15 1.85
C THR A 664 18.22 15.35 0.47
N ARG A 665 19.54 15.50 0.42
CA ARG A 665 20.37 15.38 -0.76
C ARG A 665 21.45 14.35 -0.47
N ILE A 666 21.24 13.09 -0.93
CA ILE A 666 22.12 11.97 -0.64
C ILE A 666 22.42 11.24 -1.94
N GLY A 667 23.67 11.32 -2.40
CA GLY A 667 24.18 10.62 -3.60
C GLY A 667 23.45 10.97 -4.91
N ALA A 668 24.14 11.06 -6.04
CA ALA A 668 23.50 11.20 -7.34
C ALA A 668 23.21 9.83 -7.93
N SER A 669 21.98 9.56 -8.38
CA SER A 669 21.74 8.65 -9.47
C SER A 669 21.83 9.45 -10.76
N ASP A 670 22.66 9.01 -11.71
CA ASP A 670 22.75 9.62 -13.04
C ASP A 670 21.37 9.56 -13.71
N ASP A 671 20.77 10.71 -13.94
CA ASP A 671 19.55 10.82 -14.75
C ASP A 671 19.95 11.07 -16.23
N LEU A 672 20.52 10.04 -16.84
CA LEU A 672 20.90 10.07 -18.25
C LEU A 672 19.68 10.32 -19.17
N ALA A 673 18.47 10.01 -18.70
CA ALA A 673 17.24 10.19 -19.48
C ALA A 673 16.81 11.66 -19.62
N ALA A 674 17.21 12.53 -18.69
CA ALA A 674 16.88 13.96 -18.73
C ALA A 674 17.93 14.80 -19.44
N GLY A 675 19.08 14.24 -19.85
CA GLY A 675 20.18 14.98 -20.51
C GLY A 675 20.80 16.05 -19.61
N GLN A 676 20.55 16.02 -18.28
CA GLN A 676 21.13 16.96 -17.32
C GLN A 676 22.40 16.36 -16.70
N SER A 677 23.43 17.17 -16.50
CA SER A 677 24.60 16.72 -15.76
C SER A 677 24.23 16.46 -14.29
N THR A 678 24.92 15.50 -13.66
CA THR A 678 24.76 15.21 -12.21
C THR A 678 24.90 16.45 -11.35
N PHE A 679 25.78 17.37 -11.71
CA PHE A 679 25.98 18.64 -11.03
C PHE A 679 24.74 19.56 -11.15
N MET A 680 24.10 19.63 -12.33
CA MET A 680 22.88 20.45 -12.49
C MET A 680 21.72 19.93 -11.67
N VAL A 681 21.54 18.61 -11.62
CA VAL A 681 20.53 17.95 -10.78
C VAL A 681 20.80 18.27 -9.31
N GLU A 682 22.04 18.12 -8.86
CA GLU A 682 22.46 18.45 -7.50
C GLU A 682 22.14 19.91 -7.13
N MET A 683 22.52 20.86 -8.00
CA MET A 683 22.26 22.27 -7.74
C MET A 683 20.78 22.62 -7.74
N THR A 684 19.99 21.96 -8.54
CA THR A 684 18.52 22.13 -8.55
C THR A 684 17.91 21.65 -7.23
N GLU A 685 18.32 20.47 -6.73
CA GLU A 685 17.86 19.95 -5.44
C GLU A 685 18.28 20.86 -4.27
N VAL A 686 19.52 21.32 -4.24
CA VAL A 686 19.99 22.27 -3.22
C VAL A 686 19.22 23.59 -3.29
N ALA A 687 18.96 24.11 -4.49
CA ALA A 687 18.18 25.34 -4.67
C ALA A 687 16.73 25.16 -4.17
N GLU A 688 16.13 23.99 -4.37
CA GLU A 688 14.80 23.66 -3.84
C GLU A 688 14.80 23.64 -2.31
N ILE A 689 15.81 23.02 -1.70
CA ILE A 689 15.98 22.99 -0.24
C ILE A 689 16.09 24.40 0.31
N LEU A 690 17.00 25.23 -0.22
CA LEU A 690 17.22 26.58 0.24
C LEU A 690 16.00 27.52 0.09
N LYS A 691 15.10 27.23 -0.86
CA LYS A 691 13.86 27.99 -1.07
C LYS A 691 12.73 27.58 -0.14
N ASN A 692 12.66 26.30 0.25
CA ASN A 692 11.49 25.73 0.90
C ASN A 692 11.73 25.35 2.37
N ALA A 693 12.98 25.23 2.82
CA ALA A 693 13.29 24.93 4.21
C ALA A 693 12.98 26.13 5.11
N THR A 694 12.58 25.83 6.34
CA THR A 694 12.29 26.78 7.41
C THR A 694 13.23 26.54 8.60
N ALA A 695 13.24 27.41 9.60
CA ALA A 695 14.01 27.19 10.82
C ALA A 695 13.66 25.89 11.55
N LYS A 696 12.42 25.37 11.38
CA LYS A 696 11.97 24.10 11.98
C LYS A 696 12.32 22.85 11.15
N SER A 697 12.86 23.03 9.94
CA SER A 697 13.18 21.90 9.06
C SER A 697 14.43 21.14 9.51
N LEU A 698 14.50 19.86 9.13
CA LEU A 698 15.70 19.03 9.22
C LEU A 698 16.28 18.83 7.82
N VAL A 699 17.51 19.25 7.63
CA VAL A 699 18.22 19.18 6.35
C VAL A 699 19.38 18.19 6.42
N VAL A 700 19.45 17.28 5.43
CA VAL A 700 20.50 16.27 5.30
C VAL A 700 21.20 16.45 3.95
N LEU A 701 22.44 16.88 3.97
CA LEU A 701 23.24 17.17 2.78
C LEU A 701 24.49 16.29 2.75
N ASP A 702 24.59 15.46 1.72
CA ASP A 702 25.72 14.53 1.53
C ASP A 702 26.52 14.92 0.29
N GLU A 703 27.77 15.32 0.51
CA GLU A 703 28.79 15.55 -0.50
C GLU A 703 28.43 16.61 -1.57
N ILE A 704 27.99 17.77 -1.15
CA ILE A 704 27.67 18.89 -2.05
C ILE A 704 28.94 19.42 -2.73
N GLY A 705 28.86 19.69 -4.04
CA GLY A 705 29.92 20.31 -4.85
C GLY A 705 30.88 19.32 -5.54
N ARG A 706 30.58 18.00 -5.51
CA ARG A 706 31.47 16.99 -6.14
C ARG A 706 31.47 16.99 -7.66
N GLY A 707 30.42 17.48 -8.28
CA GLY A 707 30.20 17.42 -9.73
C GLY A 707 30.95 18.47 -10.55
N THR A 708 31.81 19.31 -9.93
CA THR A 708 32.53 20.41 -10.58
C THR A 708 34.01 20.50 -10.13
N SER A 709 34.73 21.57 -10.49
CA SER A 709 36.10 21.77 -10.04
C SER A 709 36.15 21.90 -8.49
N THR A 710 37.25 21.46 -7.88
CA THR A 710 37.40 21.40 -6.42
C THR A 710 37.13 22.76 -5.76
N PHE A 711 37.66 23.86 -6.32
CA PHE A 711 37.50 25.20 -5.75
C PHE A 711 36.08 25.75 -5.91
N ASP A 712 35.43 25.51 -7.05
CA ASP A 712 34.04 25.93 -7.26
C ASP A 712 33.10 25.13 -6.33
N GLY A 713 33.29 23.80 -6.27
CA GLY A 713 32.51 22.92 -5.42
C GLY A 713 32.62 23.28 -3.94
N MET A 714 33.84 23.53 -3.46
CA MET A 714 34.10 23.96 -2.09
C MET A 714 33.48 25.34 -1.79
N SER A 715 33.58 26.28 -2.72
CA SER A 715 33.00 27.61 -2.58
C SER A 715 31.47 27.57 -2.47
N ILE A 716 30.82 26.76 -3.30
CA ILE A 716 29.38 26.54 -3.25
C ILE A 716 28.99 25.87 -1.93
N ALA A 717 29.70 24.80 -1.53
CA ALA A 717 29.42 24.06 -0.29
C ALA A 717 29.53 24.99 0.93
N ARG A 718 30.57 25.85 0.99
CA ARG A 718 30.75 26.85 2.04
C ARG A 718 29.61 27.86 2.08
N ALA A 719 29.24 28.43 0.94
CA ALA A 719 28.13 29.40 0.86
C ALA A 719 26.78 28.77 1.28
N VAL A 720 26.55 27.50 0.92
CA VAL A 720 25.36 26.75 1.34
C VAL A 720 25.34 26.56 2.87
N VAL A 721 26.45 26.15 3.49
CA VAL A 721 26.54 25.98 4.95
C VAL A 721 26.35 27.34 5.65
N GLU A 722 26.99 28.40 5.20
CA GLU A 722 26.82 29.74 5.76
C GLU A 722 25.39 30.25 5.66
N ASN A 723 24.71 30.02 4.54
CA ASN A 723 23.28 30.38 4.38
C ASN A 723 22.37 29.57 5.29
N ILE A 724 22.60 28.26 5.43
CA ILE A 724 21.75 27.37 6.27
C ILE A 724 21.96 27.64 7.75
N ALA A 725 23.21 27.88 8.18
CA ALA A 725 23.56 28.00 9.59
C ALA A 725 23.30 29.41 10.17
N ASP A 726 23.33 30.47 9.37
CA ASP A 726 23.15 31.85 9.84
C ASP A 726 21.68 32.30 9.79
N PRO A 727 20.96 32.39 10.93
CA PRO A 727 19.56 32.80 10.95
C PRO A 727 19.33 34.25 10.53
N ALA A 728 20.37 35.11 10.55
CA ALA A 728 20.26 36.50 10.13
C ALA A 728 20.36 36.68 8.61
N LYS A 729 21.07 35.79 7.94
CA LYS A 729 21.30 35.82 6.49
C LYS A 729 20.58 34.72 5.72
N GLY A 730 20.05 33.71 6.42
CA GLY A 730 19.46 32.50 5.80
C GLY A 730 18.46 31.81 6.68
N LEU A 731 18.55 30.46 6.76
CA LEU A 731 17.51 29.61 7.28
C LEU A 731 17.55 29.36 8.79
N GLY A 732 18.73 29.16 9.37
CA GLY A 732 18.92 28.84 10.80
C GLY A 732 18.36 27.46 11.21
N CYS A 733 18.27 26.49 10.27
CA CYS A 733 17.63 25.17 10.51
C CYS A 733 18.62 24.10 10.97
N LYS A 734 18.08 23.02 11.53
CA LYS A 734 18.83 21.82 11.93
C LYS A 734 19.40 21.12 10.71
N THR A 735 20.74 20.97 10.62
CA THR A 735 21.39 20.43 9.43
C THR A 735 22.48 19.42 9.75
N LEU A 736 22.49 18.31 9.02
CA LEU A 736 23.57 17.35 8.95
C LEU A 736 24.26 17.50 7.58
N PHE A 737 25.53 17.86 7.58
CA PHE A 737 26.29 18.15 6.38
C PHE A 737 27.53 17.26 6.29
N ALA A 738 27.49 16.23 5.44
CA ALA A 738 28.68 15.41 5.19
C ALA A 738 29.51 15.97 4.03
N THR A 739 30.82 16.01 4.22
CA THR A 739 31.73 16.54 3.20
C THR A 739 33.09 15.86 3.21
N HIS A 740 33.80 15.97 2.09
CA HIS A 740 35.21 15.63 1.96
C HIS A 740 36.12 16.86 1.96
N TYR A 741 35.53 18.07 1.95
CA TYR A 741 36.27 19.30 2.04
C TYR A 741 36.64 19.59 3.50
N HIS A 742 37.89 19.30 3.85
CA HIS A 742 38.41 19.52 5.24
C HIS A 742 38.43 21.01 5.60
N GLU A 743 38.58 21.89 4.62
CA GLU A 743 38.56 23.35 4.77
C GLU A 743 37.25 23.89 5.36
N LEU A 744 36.12 23.17 5.14
CA LEU A 744 34.84 23.56 5.72
C LEU A 744 34.81 23.42 7.25
N THR A 745 35.73 22.70 7.85
CA THR A 745 35.83 22.58 9.32
C THR A 745 36.24 23.88 10.00
N GLU A 746 36.83 24.81 9.28
CA GLU A 746 37.16 26.16 9.77
C GLU A 746 35.90 26.98 10.11
N LEU A 747 34.74 26.61 9.55
CA LEU A 747 33.47 27.31 9.78
C LEU A 747 33.01 27.23 11.22
N GLU A 748 33.42 26.25 12.01
CA GLU A 748 33.10 26.16 13.45
C GLU A 748 33.63 27.40 14.23
N GLY A 749 34.75 27.94 13.81
CA GLY A 749 35.33 29.13 14.43
C GLY A 749 34.77 30.49 13.94
N THR A 750 34.02 30.48 12.82
CA THR A 750 33.59 31.68 12.12
C THR A 750 32.06 31.81 12.01
N VAL A 751 31.32 30.70 12.06
CA VAL A 751 29.87 30.72 11.99
C VAL A 751 29.28 30.12 13.25
N GLU A 752 28.48 30.91 13.96
CA GLU A 752 27.79 30.44 15.17
C GLU A 752 26.78 29.31 14.86
N GLY A 753 26.79 28.25 15.70
CA GLY A 753 25.92 27.11 15.50
C GLY A 753 26.47 26.01 14.57
N VAL A 754 27.64 26.18 13.98
CA VAL A 754 28.37 25.12 13.25
C VAL A 754 29.23 24.33 14.21
N LYS A 755 29.21 23.00 14.07
CA LYS A 755 29.99 22.06 14.87
C LYS A 755 30.62 20.99 14.01
N ASN A 756 31.88 20.66 14.28
CA ASN A 756 32.62 19.63 13.55
C ASN A 756 32.49 18.27 14.22
N TYR A 757 32.30 17.27 13.41
CA TYR A 757 32.29 15.85 13.77
C TYR A 757 33.05 15.04 12.73
N ASN A 758 33.60 13.91 13.16
CA ASN A 758 34.27 12.98 12.27
C ASN A 758 33.89 11.54 12.63
N ILE A 759 34.27 10.60 11.76
CA ILE A 759 34.14 9.18 12.05
C ILE A 759 35.41 8.67 12.69
N ALA A 760 35.29 8.07 13.89
CA ALA A 760 36.42 7.51 14.61
C ALA A 760 37.06 6.36 13.83
N VAL A 761 38.41 6.41 13.76
CA VAL A 761 39.21 5.43 13.03
C VAL A 761 40.28 4.90 13.99
N LYS A 762 40.47 3.58 14.00
CA LYS A 762 41.56 2.94 14.77
C LYS A 762 42.65 2.50 13.79
N LYS A 763 43.85 3.06 13.93
CA LYS A 763 45.06 2.67 13.19
C LYS A 763 45.80 1.58 13.96
N ARG A 764 46.13 0.45 13.29
CA ARG A 764 47.04 -0.58 13.80
C ARG A 764 48.13 -0.80 12.73
N GLY A 765 49.25 -0.09 12.88
CA GLY A 765 50.32 -0.09 11.87
C GLY A 765 49.80 0.49 10.54
N GLU A 766 49.86 -0.31 9.47
CA GLU A 766 49.36 0.06 8.14
C GLU A 766 47.85 -0.29 7.93
N ASP A 767 47.24 -0.96 8.90
CA ASP A 767 45.82 -1.34 8.77
C ASP A 767 44.91 -0.35 9.51
N ILE A 768 43.78 -0.03 8.87
CA ILE A 768 42.77 0.92 9.39
C ILE A 768 41.47 0.17 9.59
N THR A 769 40.89 0.39 10.75
CA THR A 769 39.56 -0.11 11.10
C THR A 769 38.64 1.08 11.37
N PHE A 770 37.56 1.19 10.60
CA PHE A 770 36.51 2.20 10.82
C PHE A 770 35.62 1.74 11.98
N LEU A 771 35.61 2.52 13.06
CA LEU A 771 34.82 2.20 14.25
C LEU A 771 33.33 2.51 14.07
N ARG A 772 32.94 3.20 12.98
CA ARG A 772 31.55 3.63 12.68
C ARG A 772 30.93 4.49 13.77
N ARG A 773 31.77 5.11 14.61
CA ARG A 773 31.35 6.01 15.67
C ARG A 773 31.63 7.45 15.28
N ILE A 774 30.62 8.30 15.41
CA ILE A 774 30.71 9.73 15.18
C ILE A 774 31.23 10.39 16.44
N VAL A 775 32.28 11.15 16.33
CA VAL A 775 32.93 11.84 17.45
C VAL A 775 33.13 13.32 17.16
N ARG A 776 33.19 14.13 18.20
CA ARG A 776 33.39 15.56 18.11
C ARG A 776 34.79 15.91 17.58
N GLY A 777 34.89 16.91 16.73
CA GLY A 777 36.14 17.44 16.17
C GLY A 777 36.31 17.18 14.67
N PRO A 778 37.27 17.82 14.01
CA PRO A 778 37.59 17.59 12.61
C PRO A 778 38.28 16.23 12.41
N ALA A 779 38.28 15.68 11.20
CA ALA A 779 39.09 14.52 10.84
C ALA A 779 40.54 14.97 10.56
N ASP A 780 41.52 14.24 11.14
CA ASP A 780 42.93 14.63 11.02
C ASP A 780 43.57 14.24 9.66
N ASP A 781 43.08 13.18 9.00
CA ASP A 781 43.65 12.65 7.77
C ASP A 781 42.60 12.30 6.72
N SER A 782 42.99 12.26 5.43
CA SER A 782 42.23 11.68 4.35
C SER A 782 42.50 10.15 4.26
N TYR A 783 41.47 9.30 4.31
CA TYR A 783 41.60 7.84 4.28
C TYR A 783 41.24 7.23 2.91
N GLY A 784 41.29 7.98 1.82
CA GLY A 784 40.89 7.52 0.49
C GLY A 784 41.76 6.39 -0.05
N ILE A 785 43.08 6.41 0.24
CA ILE A 785 44.02 5.37 -0.23
C ILE A 785 43.81 4.07 0.54
N GLU A 786 43.50 4.15 1.82
CA GLU A 786 43.18 2.99 2.67
C GLU A 786 41.87 2.32 2.23
N VAL A 787 40.88 3.11 1.89
CA VAL A 787 39.62 2.59 1.31
C VAL A 787 39.90 1.90 -0.03
N ALA A 788 40.76 2.46 -0.88
CA ALA A 788 41.17 1.85 -2.13
C ALA A 788 41.91 0.50 -1.90
N LYS A 789 42.77 0.43 -0.86
CA LYS A 789 43.42 -0.84 -0.42
C LYS A 789 42.38 -1.89 -0.01
N LEU A 790 41.35 -1.48 0.81
CA LEU A 790 40.27 -2.37 1.24
C LEU A 790 39.38 -2.81 0.06
N ALA A 791 39.20 -1.99 -0.95
CA ALA A 791 38.50 -2.31 -2.18
C ALA A 791 39.27 -3.27 -3.13
N GLY A 792 40.52 -3.63 -2.77
CA GLY A 792 41.32 -4.59 -3.53
C GLY A 792 42.21 -3.97 -4.64
N LEU A 793 42.48 -2.66 -4.59
CA LEU A 793 43.47 -2.09 -5.52
C LEU A 793 44.86 -2.71 -5.31
N PRO A 794 45.63 -2.95 -6.40
CA PRO A 794 47.00 -3.55 -6.30
C PRO A 794 47.92 -2.73 -5.40
N GLY A 795 48.69 -3.39 -4.55
CA GLY A 795 49.59 -2.74 -3.58
C GLY A 795 50.65 -1.82 -4.22
N SER A 796 51.00 -2.01 -5.49
CA SER A 796 51.89 -1.09 -6.22
C SER A 796 51.22 0.27 -6.48
N VAL A 797 49.90 0.26 -6.78
CA VAL A 797 49.12 1.49 -7.03
C VAL A 797 48.90 2.24 -5.73
N THR A 798 48.55 1.56 -4.65
CA THR A 798 48.29 2.19 -3.33
C THR A 798 49.58 2.79 -2.72
N ARG A 799 50.76 2.11 -2.88
CA ARG A 799 52.05 2.68 -2.50
C ARG A 799 52.40 3.95 -3.28
N ARG A 800 52.19 3.92 -4.61
CA ARG A 800 52.45 5.10 -5.43
C ARG A 800 51.50 6.25 -5.07
N ALA A 801 50.24 5.96 -4.77
CA ALA A 801 49.28 6.96 -4.29
C ALA A 801 49.72 7.61 -2.97
N HIS A 802 50.27 6.87 -2.03
CA HIS A 802 50.83 7.44 -0.79
C HIS A 802 52.07 8.35 -1.06
N GLU A 803 52.93 7.98 -2.01
CA GLU A 803 54.05 8.83 -2.37
C GLU A 803 53.59 10.15 -2.99
N VAL A 804 52.59 10.11 -3.87
CA VAL A 804 51.98 11.30 -4.48
C VAL A 804 51.29 12.17 -3.42
N LEU A 805 50.52 11.56 -2.50
CA LEU A 805 49.85 12.27 -1.43
C LEU A 805 50.86 13.06 -0.57
N ARG A 806 51.94 12.43 -0.14
CA ARG A 806 53.00 13.09 0.64
C ARG A 806 53.61 14.27 -0.09
N THR A 807 53.76 14.18 -1.40
CA THR A 807 54.27 15.28 -2.22
C THR A 807 53.30 16.45 -2.29
N LEU A 808 52.00 16.18 -2.40
CA LEU A 808 50.94 17.18 -2.44
C LEU A 808 50.79 17.88 -1.06
N GLU A 809 50.78 17.08 0.04
CA GLU A 809 50.73 17.61 1.40
C GLU A 809 51.93 18.48 1.79
N ALA A 810 53.13 18.10 1.30
CA ALA A 810 54.35 18.91 1.50
C ALA A 810 54.29 20.28 0.77
N SER A 811 53.44 20.38 -0.27
CA SER A 811 53.27 21.60 -1.09
C SER A 811 52.17 22.54 -0.57
N ALA A 812 51.37 22.08 0.45
CA ALA A 812 50.28 22.86 1.04
C ALA A 812 50.75 23.69 2.23
N PRO A 813 50.26 24.94 2.47
CA PRO A 813 50.64 25.75 3.62
C PRO A 813 50.14 25.10 4.93
N LYS A 814 51.05 24.83 5.85
CA LYS A 814 50.78 24.16 7.15
C LYS A 814 50.09 25.11 8.13
N ASN A 815 48.80 24.86 8.42
CA ASN A 815 48.22 25.26 9.69
C ASN A 815 48.31 24.10 10.69
N LYS A 816 49.08 24.25 11.74
CA LYS A 816 49.22 23.27 12.84
C LYS A 816 48.01 23.37 13.74
N VAL A 817 47.32 22.27 13.91
CA VAL A 817 46.41 22.00 15.04
C VAL A 817 47.04 20.85 15.86
N GLU A 818 47.18 21.11 17.17
CA GLU A 818 47.74 20.13 18.11
C GLU A 818 46.87 18.88 18.23
N GLN A 819 47.53 17.71 18.11
CA GLN A 819 46.90 16.42 18.32
C GLN A 819 46.44 16.27 19.76
N MET A 820 45.17 15.97 20.01
CA MET A 820 44.71 15.41 21.27
C MET A 820 44.95 13.92 21.28
N ASP A 821 45.75 13.45 22.26
CA ASP A 821 46.15 12.07 22.42
C ASP A 821 44.94 11.19 22.82
N PHE A 822 44.77 10.07 22.15
CA PHE A 822 43.60 9.19 22.25
C PHE A 822 43.54 8.44 23.58
N ASP A 823 44.64 8.44 24.34
CA ASP A 823 44.72 7.84 25.68
C ASP A 823 43.96 8.64 26.76
N ALA A 824 43.63 9.90 26.50
CA ALA A 824 42.83 10.75 27.43
C ALA A 824 41.30 10.48 27.33
N LEU A 825 40.81 9.83 26.29
CA LEU A 825 39.39 9.49 26.11
C LEU A 825 38.99 8.12 26.72
N GLN A 826 39.96 7.34 27.27
CA GLN A 826 39.64 6.11 27.96
C GLN A 826 39.13 6.29 29.40
N GLU A 827 39.15 7.52 29.96
CA GLU A 827 38.69 7.79 31.33
C GLU A 827 37.23 8.21 31.50
N TYR A 828 36.45 8.34 30.39
CA TYR A 828 35.02 8.64 30.50
C TYR A 828 34.14 7.55 29.91
N ASN A 829 33.55 6.77 30.83
CA ASN A 829 32.41 5.85 30.61
C ASN A 829 32.69 4.45 30.06
N SER A 830 33.45 3.65 30.79
CA SER A 830 33.07 2.25 30.99
C SER A 830 33.09 1.99 32.48
N PRO A 831 32.09 1.36 33.13
CA PRO A 831 32.32 0.85 34.48
C PRO A 831 33.47 -0.13 34.37
N ALA A 832 34.61 0.20 35.01
CA ALA A 832 35.81 -0.62 35.03
C ALA A 832 35.41 -1.98 35.59
N VAL A 833 35.40 -3.00 34.73
CA VAL A 833 35.33 -4.38 35.21
C VAL A 833 36.59 -4.59 36.08
N PRO A 834 36.47 -4.94 37.38
CA PRO A 834 37.62 -5.09 38.23
C PRO A 834 38.60 -6.04 37.60
N SER A 835 39.90 -5.70 37.62
CA SER A 835 41.00 -6.51 37.06
C SER A 835 40.95 -7.97 37.51
N GLU A 836 40.57 -8.18 38.77
CA GLU A 836 40.38 -9.49 39.39
C GLU A 836 39.28 -10.35 38.72
N MET A 837 38.31 -9.71 38.08
CA MET A 837 37.23 -10.38 37.38
C MET A 837 37.63 -10.81 35.95
N MET A 838 38.47 -10.01 35.28
CA MET A 838 39.07 -10.40 34.01
C MET A 838 40.03 -11.54 34.13
N GLU A 839 40.89 -11.53 35.16
CA GLU A 839 41.81 -12.63 35.44
C GLU A 839 41.09 -13.96 35.75
N LYS A 840 39.97 -13.91 36.47
CA LYS A 840 39.16 -15.10 36.76
C LYS A 840 38.43 -15.62 35.52
N LEU A 841 38.00 -14.72 34.61
CA LEU A 841 37.35 -15.09 33.32
C LEU A 841 38.37 -15.72 32.35
N GLU A 842 39.58 -15.19 32.29
CA GLU A 842 40.67 -15.72 31.44
C GLU A 842 41.23 -17.08 31.93
N ALA A 843 41.17 -17.33 33.24
CA ALA A 843 41.70 -18.57 33.87
C ALA A 843 40.72 -19.77 33.75
N VAL A 844 39.49 -19.55 33.32
CA VAL A 844 38.45 -20.60 33.25
C VAL A 844 38.39 -21.26 31.87
N ASP A 845 38.61 -22.58 31.88
CA ASP A 845 38.38 -23.41 30.70
C ASP A 845 36.92 -23.87 30.67
N VAL A 846 36.13 -23.19 29.79
CA VAL A 846 34.69 -23.40 29.71
C VAL A 846 34.32 -24.81 29.22
N GLU A 847 35.21 -25.47 28.47
CA GLU A 847 34.93 -26.81 27.94
C GLU A 847 35.02 -27.92 28.98
N THR A 848 35.64 -27.64 30.13
CA THR A 848 35.83 -28.61 31.22
C THR A 848 34.85 -28.44 32.40
N LEU A 849 34.04 -27.38 32.40
CA LEU A 849 33.11 -27.07 33.48
C LEU A 849 31.82 -27.91 33.39
N THR A 850 31.41 -28.46 34.50
CA THR A 850 30.08 -29.04 34.65
C THR A 850 29.03 -27.92 34.76
N PRO A 851 27.73 -28.14 34.41
CA PRO A 851 26.66 -27.12 34.49
C PRO A 851 26.54 -26.49 35.90
N ILE A 852 26.79 -27.24 36.96
CA ILE A 852 26.73 -26.74 38.34
C ILE A 852 27.93 -25.85 38.67
N GLU A 853 29.10 -26.19 38.19
CA GLU A 853 30.32 -25.38 38.36
C GLU A 853 30.23 -24.07 37.56
N ALA A 854 29.68 -24.11 36.34
CA ALA A 854 29.40 -22.91 35.53
C ALA A 854 28.40 -21.95 36.23
N LEU A 855 27.37 -22.51 36.85
CA LEU A 855 26.36 -21.72 37.59
C LEU A 855 26.99 -21.08 38.86
N ASN A 856 27.82 -21.82 39.60
CA ASN A 856 28.50 -21.30 40.76
C ASN A 856 29.51 -20.21 40.37
N PHE A 857 30.23 -20.39 39.29
CA PHE A 857 31.17 -19.42 38.76
C PHE A 857 30.46 -18.11 38.33
N LEU A 858 29.34 -18.20 37.63
CA LEU A 858 28.50 -17.04 37.31
C LEU A 858 27.95 -16.36 38.54
N TYR A 859 27.59 -17.11 39.59
CA TYR A 859 27.13 -16.55 40.86
C TYR A 859 28.23 -15.78 41.60
N GLU A 860 29.45 -16.31 41.60
CA GLU A 860 30.61 -15.63 42.15
C GLU A 860 30.98 -14.35 41.40
N LEU A 861 30.98 -14.37 40.07
CA LEU A 861 31.20 -13.19 39.27
C LEU A 861 30.14 -12.10 39.54
N LYS A 862 28.88 -12.48 39.65
CA LYS A 862 27.77 -11.57 39.97
C LYS A 862 27.88 -10.99 41.38
N LYS A 863 28.39 -11.75 42.35
CA LYS A 863 28.63 -11.29 43.72
C LYS A 863 29.78 -10.28 43.80
N THR A 864 30.84 -10.50 43.02
CA THR A 864 32.00 -9.59 42.91
C THR A 864 31.57 -8.27 42.23
N LEU A 865 30.77 -8.31 41.19
CA LEU A 865 30.15 -7.14 40.51
C LEU A 865 29.29 -6.30 41.46
N LYS A 866 28.47 -6.94 42.31
CA LYS A 866 27.63 -6.22 43.27
C LYS A 866 28.43 -5.63 44.44
N GLY A 867 29.59 -6.23 44.81
CA GLY A 867 30.48 -5.70 45.83
C GLY A 867 31.25 -4.45 45.39
N SER A 868 31.62 -4.37 44.12
CA SER A 868 32.32 -3.23 43.54
C SER A 868 31.43 -2.04 43.15
N LEU A 869 30.09 -2.22 43.09
CA LEU A 869 29.14 -1.12 42.86
C LEU A 869 28.66 -0.41 44.15
N ASN A 870 28.98 -0.96 45.32
CA ASN A 870 28.59 -0.41 46.64
C ASN A 870 29.81 0.04 47.52
N GLY A 871 31.00 0.19 46.89
CA GLY A 871 32.22 0.69 47.57
C GLY A 871 32.62 2.08 47.12
#